data_376e2160f42b8ab8ce4a6da8f3366153
#
_entry.id   376e2160f42b8ab8ce4a6da8f3366153
#
_cell.length_a   1.000
_cell.length_b   1.000
_cell.length_c   1.000
_cell.angle_alpha   90.00
_cell.angle_beta   90.00
_cell.angle_gamma   90.00
#
_symmetry.space_group_name_H-M   'P 1'
#
loop_
_entity.id
_entity.type
_entity.pdbx_description
1 polymer ?
#
loop_
_entity_poly.entity_id
_entity_poly.type
_entity_poly.pdbx_seq_one_letter_code
_entity_poly.pdbx_strand_id
1 'polypeptide(L)'
;MKPLLIFLLLATNLSAQTTDWVKSFGGGASDKGISIGTDSLGFIYISGYYNNEATFGGITLTNQNLSTNGNNKENFIAKLDSTGDIIWAIPGGNQSGGCCDDRALGMHVTPGGDVFITGTFWSSYYLGVRGATGTLNVPGSQTNSGDNSVLAKIDTDGNPEWVIGFGSNWGDDHSYDVKVDADGFIYVTGFFIGETAEFDGITLQNPNWNPPWDPKGYVGKLDPDGNWLWVEKFDGIKDFRGSRDNRLAIDQSSNIYVVGGFENTGTYGPFTITSNGEWDAFVFKMDTDGNWLWAEGIGSNKTDRANSIAVDVCDDVYICGEYRNPMVFPGANASNGSDTLSHKQKRDIFVAKMNNQGEWKWAKRARGPGTDKPYQMSVDANKQVFLGGTTKDTLVFSSSLSVAPQIAGDTTASSWVAQLDGSTSNGDWVWAKLAGADTDDDDRTGDICADGFGNVYAVGFYEDAANFDGIVLNSLGRKDIFVWKMSMTTMPPFTYNNSFDTIISPDSMVFNPADTGLFTTSSLIIDGCDTTFVDSVVYQRLGVQINYNINNVGSAVVTINGTVQAMPYSMNYWAGETVTVSAAMQPNWLFNQWTSYSNTLLPNINTTNISFVANASDSCVLMTYPQPPLKAFISGNDSICSNDAAQAQVLVSFSGATEPYTFVYSINGVNQASITTTLNPHVINTSQAGTYLLSSFSDANEIGYVSGSGLVTVKESPEAIFTTVTDTLSLLYPVVQLNDVSVGSVQMWEWNFGDNTTNSYEQNASHSYADSIGIYEISLIVTDGLGCSDTTSKQIWVSDEYWMYIPNAFTPDRDGVNDLFCLQYNGVRIETFTFNIYDRFSNLVYVTDNIEEIECFLNSNGWDGTHYETGNDLPMGQYVYEMYFQDYEGWKHQTQGYLLIVR
;
A
#
# COMPACT_ATOMS: atom_id res chain seq x y z
N MET A 1 64.84 -32.86 -12.96
CA MET A 1 63.71 -32.63 -12.01
C MET A 1 63.54 -31.14 -11.87
N LYS A 2 62.55 -30.58 -12.52
CA LYS A 2 62.07 -29.21 -12.30
C LYS A 2 60.78 -29.30 -11.55
N PRO A 3 60.53 -28.52 -10.51
CA PRO A 3 59.20 -28.53 -9.84
C PRO A 3 58.21 -27.81 -10.75
N LEU A 4 57.09 -28.48 -11.03
CA LEU A 4 55.93 -27.97 -11.71
C LEU A 4 55.13 -27.16 -10.67
N LEU A 5 55.09 -25.86 -10.82
CA LEU A 5 54.29 -24.96 -10.01
C LEU A 5 52.85 -25.06 -10.54
N ILE A 6 52.00 -25.79 -9.82
CA ILE A 6 50.57 -25.85 -10.12
C ILE A 6 49.95 -24.56 -9.55
N PHE A 7 49.60 -23.64 -10.43
CA PHE A 7 48.68 -22.57 -10.09
C PHE A 7 47.25 -23.13 -9.98
N LEU A 8 46.78 -23.26 -8.76
CA LEU A 8 45.36 -23.52 -8.47
C LEU A 8 44.65 -22.20 -8.75
N LEU A 9 44.07 -22.02 -9.94
CA LEU A 9 43.04 -21.00 -10.14
C LEU A 9 41.74 -21.51 -9.51
N LEU A 10 41.42 -21.01 -8.32
CA LEU A 10 40.07 -21.03 -7.83
C LEU A 10 39.25 -20.15 -8.80
N ALA A 11 38.54 -20.75 -9.71
CA ALA A 11 37.47 -20.07 -10.42
C ALA A 11 36.31 -19.86 -9.42
N THR A 12 36.30 -18.72 -8.76
CA THR A 12 35.07 -18.26 -8.12
C THR A 12 34.03 -18.07 -9.23
N ASN A 13 32.90 -18.75 -9.11
CA ASN A 13 31.73 -18.49 -9.95
C ASN A 13 31.32 -17.04 -9.73
N LEU A 14 31.81 -16.11 -10.54
CA LEU A 14 31.27 -14.77 -10.62
C LEU A 14 29.95 -14.89 -11.39
N SER A 15 28.85 -14.96 -10.67
CA SER A 15 27.56 -14.62 -11.27
C SER A 15 27.61 -13.17 -11.69
N ALA A 16 27.57 -12.92 -12.99
CA ALA A 16 27.54 -11.55 -13.49
C ALA A 16 26.13 -11.01 -13.34
N GLN A 17 25.97 -10.04 -12.46
CA GLN A 17 24.72 -9.27 -12.36
C GLN A 17 24.57 -8.41 -13.62
N THR A 18 23.45 -8.51 -14.32
CA THR A 18 23.13 -7.66 -15.46
C THR A 18 22.08 -6.62 -15.10
N THR A 19 22.23 -5.43 -15.67
CA THR A 19 21.17 -4.42 -15.66
C THR A 19 20.17 -4.79 -16.74
N ASP A 20 18.93 -5.06 -16.37
CA ASP A 20 17.86 -5.38 -17.31
C ASP A 20 17.31 -4.10 -17.92
N TRP A 21 16.91 -3.18 -17.07
CA TRP A 21 16.38 -1.88 -17.46
C TRP A 21 16.54 -0.86 -16.33
N VAL A 22 16.49 0.41 -16.73
CA VAL A 22 16.33 1.56 -15.82
C VAL A 22 15.26 2.46 -16.37
N LYS A 23 14.32 2.88 -15.53
CA LYS A 23 13.25 3.82 -15.87
C LYS A 23 13.42 5.11 -15.08
N SER A 24 13.01 6.23 -15.70
CA SER A 24 12.99 7.55 -15.08
C SER A 24 11.57 8.06 -14.99
N PHE A 25 11.24 8.70 -13.86
CA PHE A 25 9.96 9.37 -13.61
C PHE A 25 10.23 10.70 -12.93
N GLY A 26 9.37 11.68 -13.20
CA GLY A 26 9.51 13.00 -12.59
C GLY A 26 8.99 14.12 -13.48
N GLY A 27 9.42 15.33 -13.20
CA GLY A 27 8.99 16.54 -13.87
C GLY A 27 10.05 17.65 -13.87
N GLY A 28 9.63 18.89 -14.06
CA GLY A 28 10.55 20.06 -14.11
C GLY A 28 11.12 20.50 -12.76
N ALA A 29 10.84 19.80 -11.67
CA ALA A 29 11.24 20.17 -10.31
C ALA A 29 12.15 19.08 -9.68
N SER A 30 12.08 18.91 -8.36
CA SER A 30 12.89 17.92 -7.63
C SER A 30 11.99 16.81 -7.09
N ASP A 31 12.11 15.64 -7.69
CA ASP A 31 11.30 14.48 -7.39
C ASP A 31 12.18 13.35 -6.87
N LYS A 32 11.69 12.56 -5.90
CA LYS A 32 12.52 11.55 -5.26
C LYS A 32 11.74 10.26 -4.97
N GLY A 33 12.30 9.14 -5.44
CA GLY A 33 11.92 7.82 -5.00
C GLY A 33 12.53 7.51 -3.62
N ILE A 34 11.72 6.94 -2.74
CA ILE A 34 12.05 6.74 -1.33
C ILE A 34 11.98 5.27 -0.94
N SER A 35 10.91 4.56 -1.31
CA SER A 35 10.72 3.16 -0.96
C SER A 35 10.26 2.34 -2.16
N ILE A 36 10.62 1.06 -2.17
CA ILE A 36 10.29 0.09 -3.20
C ILE A 36 9.93 -1.26 -2.58
N GLY A 37 8.99 -1.95 -3.18
CA GLY A 37 8.61 -3.30 -2.80
C GLY A 37 8.04 -4.06 -3.99
N THR A 38 7.93 -5.38 -3.88
CA THR A 38 7.35 -6.25 -4.90
C THR A 38 6.30 -7.17 -4.30
N ASP A 39 5.29 -7.53 -5.07
CA ASP A 39 4.35 -8.58 -4.70
C ASP A 39 4.80 -9.96 -5.21
N SER A 40 4.06 -11.01 -4.87
CA SER A 40 4.37 -12.39 -5.29
C SER A 40 4.19 -12.66 -6.79
N LEU A 41 3.56 -11.74 -7.52
CA LEU A 41 3.36 -11.82 -8.97
C LEU A 41 4.47 -11.07 -9.73
N GLY A 42 5.36 -10.38 -9.04
CA GLY A 42 6.47 -9.61 -9.61
C GLY A 42 6.09 -8.21 -10.07
N PHE A 43 4.94 -7.67 -9.64
CA PHE A 43 4.65 -6.24 -9.77
C PHE A 43 5.51 -5.45 -8.80
N ILE A 44 5.90 -4.25 -9.22
CA ILE A 44 6.79 -3.37 -8.48
C ILE A 44 5.99 -2.18 -7.98
N TYR A 45 6.18 -1.82 -6.73
CA TYR A 45 5.54 -0.68 -6.11
C TYR A 45 6.61 0.30 -5.64
N ILE A 46 6.42 1.57 -5.92
CA ILE A 46 7.33 2.64 -5.51
C ILE A 46 6.58 3.75 -4.81
N SER A 47 7.21 4.37 -3.84
CA SER A 47 6.70 5.56 -3.19
C SER A 47 7.78 6.63 -3.01
N GLY A 48 7.35 7.85 -2.79
CA GLY A 48 8.24 8.97 -2.57
C GLY A 48 7.50 10.30 -2.55
N TYR A 49 8.15 11.36 -3.03
CA TYR A 49 7.52 12.66 -3.14
C TYR A 49 7.94 13.41 -4.41
N TYR A 50 7.07 14.30 -4.86
CA TYR A 50 7.29 15.14 -6.03
C TYR A 50 6.94 16.60 -5.73
N ASN A 51 7.55 17.51 -6.50
CA ASN A 51 7.29 18.94 -6.42
C ASN A 51 6.57 19.39 -7.71
N ASN A 52 5.56 20.24 -7.58
CA ASN A 52 4.78 20.79 -8.67
C ASN A 52 4.05 19.74 -9.52
N GLU A 53 4.75 19.03 -10.38
CA GLU A 53 4.20 18.05 -11.30
C GLU A 53 5.23 16.94 -11.53
N ALA A 54 4.77 15.69 -11.55
CA ALA A 54 5.59 14.56 -11.94
C ALA A 54 4.81 13.63 -12.86
N THR A 55 5.49 13.09 -13.89
CA THR A 55 4.92 12.18 -14.86
C THR A 55 5.45 10.78 -14.67
N PHE A 56 4.52 9.85 -14.53
CA PHE A 56 4.74 8.42 -14.38
C PHE A 56 4.17 7.71 -15.62
N GLY A 57 5.01 7.41 -16.60
CA GLY A 57 4.55 6.87 -17.89
C GLY A 57 3.56 7.81 -18.59
N GLY A 58 2.30 7.41 -18.68
CA GLY A 58 1.23 8.23 -19.25
C GLY A 58 0.40 8.99 -18.21
N ILE A 59 0.73 8.89 -16.91
CA ILE A 59 -0.04 9.47 -15.81
C ILE A 59 0.74 10.64 -15.24
N THR A 60 0.13 11.84 -15.27
CA THR A 60 0.72 13.04 -14.68
C THR A 60 0.01 13.39 -13.38
N LEU A 61 0.78 13.44 -12.29
CA LEU A 61 0.34 13.91 -10.98
C LEU A 61 0.70 15.39 -10.85
N THR A 62 -0.28 16.22 -10.54
CA THR A 62 -0.09 17.67 -10.36
C THR A 62 -0.33 18.02 -8.89
N ASN A 63 0.66 18.68 -8.29
CA ASN A 63 0.55 19.18 -6.93
C ASN A 63 -0.52 20.28 -6.87
N GLN A 64 -1.56 20.03 -6.09
CA GLN A 64 -2.71 20.95 -5.99
C GLN A 64 -2.48 22.07 -4.94
N ASN A 65 -1.38 22.03 -4.22
CA ASN A 65 -0.99 23.01 -3.21
C ASN A 65 0.13 23.91 -3.69
N LEU A 66 -0.07 24.58 -4.81
CA LEU A 66 0.92 25.53 -5.34
C LEU A 66 1.06 26.73 -4.39
N SER A 67 2.04 26.67 -3.49
CA SER A 67 2.47 27.89 -2.78
C SER A 67 3.19 28.82 -3.73
N THR A 68 3.12 30.10 -3.46
CA THR A 68 3.83 31.15 -4.24
C THR A 68 5.36 30.96 -4.27
N ASN A 69 5.90 30.04 -3.48
CA ASN A 69 7.34 29.73 -3.37
C ASN A 69 7.77 28.44 -4.08
N GLY A 70 6.85 27.65 -4.65
CA GLY A 70 7.15 26.52 -5.54
C GLY A 70 7.88 25.31 -4.90
N ASN A 71 7.90 25.16 -3.57
CA ASN A 71 8.69 24.14 -2.87
C ASN A 71 7.87 23.13 -2.07
N ASN A 72 6.56 23.07 -2.26
CA ASN A 72 5.74 22.09 -1.54
C ASN A 72 5.90 20.71 -2.17
N LYS A 73 6.08 19.71 -1.31
CA LYS A 73 6.17 18.30 -1.70
C LYS A 73 4.83 17.61 -1.46
N GLU A 74 4.46 16.77 -2.38
CA GLU A 74 3.36 15.81 -2.21
C GLU A 74 3.87 14.39 -2.42
N ASN A 75 3.25 13.43 -1.77
CA ASN A 75 3.59 12.03 -1.90
C ASN A 75 3.07 11.47 -3.22
N PHE A 76 3.71 10.43 -3.71
CA PHE A 76 3.16 9.56 -4.73
C PHE A 76 3.32 8.09 -4.31
N ILE A 77 2.42 7.27 -4.80
CA ILE A 77 2.54 5.82 -4.79
C ILE A 77 2.24 5.37 -6.23
N ALA A 78 3.04 4.45 -6.76
CA ALA A 78 2.83 3.94 -8.11
C ALA A 78 3.14 2.44 -8.20
N LYS A 79 2.40 1.76 -9.05
CA LYS A 79 2.59 0.34 -9.41
C LYS A 79 3.10 0.23 -10.84
N LEU A 80 4.10 -0.63 -11.00
CA LEU A 80 4.71 -0.95 -12.29
C LEU A 80 4.58 -2.46 -12.55
N ASP A 81 4.57 -2.81 -13.81
CA ASP A 81 4.74 -4.19 -14.22
C ASP A 81 6.23 -4.63 -14.21
N SER A 82 6.49 -5.88 -14.49
CA SER A 82 7.85 -6.45 -14.51
C SER A 82 8.78 -5.85 -15.56
N THR A 83 8.24 -5.11 -16.55
CA THR A 83 8.99 -4.37 -17.59
C THR A 83 9.27 -2.92 -17.20
N GLY A 84 8.75 -2.49 -16.07
CA GLY A 84 8.90 -1.14 -15.52
C GLY A 84 7.89 -0.14 -16.11
N ASP A 85 6.83 -0.59 -16.76
CA ASP A 85 5.77 0.27 -17.26
C ASP A 85 4.72 0.52 -16.17
N ILE A 86 4.28 1.76 -16.05
CA ILE A 86 3.34 2.20 -15.01
C ILE A 86 1.94 1.63 -15.28
N ILE A 87 1.38 1.00 -14.27
CA ILE A 87 0.00 0.53 -14.27
C ILE A 87 -0.94 1.59 -13.70
N TRP A 88 -0.58 2.12 -12.53
CA TRP A 88 -1.27 3.23 -11.91
C TRP A 88 -0.31 4.08 -11.05
N ALA A 89 -0.69 5.35 -10.81
CA ALA A 89 -0.02 6.23 -9.87
C ALA A 89 -1.07 7.12 -9.20
N ILE A 90 -0.99 7.27 -7.88
CA ILE A 90 -1.88 8.09 -7.08
C ILE A 90 -1.10 9.11 -6.24
N PRO A 91 -1.63 10.32 -6.05
CA PRO A 91 -1.06 11.32 -5.17
C PRO A 91 -1.54 11.17 -3.72
N GLY A 92 -0.78 11.74 -2.79
CA GLY A 92 -1.19 11.97 -1.41
C GLY A 92 -0.52 13.23 -0.88
N GLY A 93 -1.21 13.97 -0.01
CA GLY A 93 -0.63 15.22 0.51
C GLY A 93 -1.61 16.09 1.30
N ASN A 94 -1.28 17.36 1.46
CA ASN A 94 -2.01 18.29 2.31
C ASN A 94 -3.22 18.91 1.60
N GLN A 95 -4.37 19.01 2.30
CA GLN A 95 -5.57 19.65 1.78
C GLN A 95 -5.59 21.18 1.85
N SER A 96 -4.87 21.79 2.77
CA SER A 96 -5.14 23.17 3.20
C SER A 96 -4.29 24.26 2.56
N GLY A 97 -3.52 23.99 1.51
CA GLY A 97 -2.81 25.04 0.74
C GLY A 97 -1.76 25.83 1.51
N GLY A 98 -1.15 25.24 2.54
CA GLY A 98 -0.09 25.82 3.36
C GLY A 98 1.32 25.39 2.95
N CYS A 99 2.32 26.01 3.54
CA CYS A 99 3.71 25.57 3.42
C CYS A 99 3.86 24.24 4.12
N CYS A 100 4.22 23.13 3.47
CA CYS A 100 4.92 22.11 4.21
C CYS A 100 5.14 20.84 3.40
N ASP A 101 6.09 20.07 3.81
CA ASP A 101 6.61 18.90 3.13
C ASP A 101 5.90 17.63 3.61
N ASP A 102 4.95 17.12 2.84
CA ASP A 102 4.40 15.78 3.10
C ASP A 102 5.34 14.73 2.49
N ARG A 103 5.62 13.65 3.24
CA ARG A 103 6.59 12.64 2.82
C ARG A 103 6.12 11.24 3.18
N ALA A 104 6.06 10.35 2.20
CA ALA A 104 6.08 8.92 2.43
C ALA A 104 7.51 8.50 2.79
N LEU A 105 7.72 7.91 3.96
CA LEU A 105 9.04 7.56 4.50
C LEU A 105 9.27 6.06 4.56
N GLY A 106 8.23 5.27 4.75
CA GLY A 106 8.26 3.82 4.76
C GLY A 106 7.12 3.22 3.95
N MET A 107 7.37 2.05 3.37
CA MET A 107 6.38 1.28 2.62
C MET A 107 6.58 -0.21 2.86
N HIS A 108 5.48 -0.95 2.89
CA HIS A 108 5.45 -2.40 2.83
C HIS A 108 4.44 -2.85 1.79
N VAL A 109 4.82 -3.84 1.00
CA VAL A 109 3.97 -4.48 0.01
C VAL A 109 3.74 -5.91 0.44
N THR A 110 2.48 -6.31 0.59
CA THR A 110 2.16 -7.69 0.93
C THR A 110 2.35 -8.62 -0.29
N PRO A 111 2.49 -9.93 -0.09
CA PRO A 111 2.51 -10.88 -1.20
C PRO A 111 1.28 -10.80 -2.13
N GLY A 112 0.14 -10.33 -1.62
CA GLY A 112 -1.10 -10.11 -2.37
C GLY A 112 -1.14 -8.80 -3.14
N GLY A 113 -0.19 -7.89 -2.92
CA GLY A 113 -0.10 -6.60 -3.59
C GLY A 113 -0.77 -5.43 -2.86
N ASP A 114 -1.28 -5.63 -1.64
CA ASP A 114 -1.71 -4.51 -0.80
C ASP A 114 -0.50 -3.68 -0.37
N VAL A 115 -0.63 -2.37 -0.39
CA VAL A 115 0.43 -1.43 -0.09
C VAL A 115 0.12 -0.68 1.20
N PHE A 116 1.05 -0.73 2.13
CA PHE A 116 1.01 0.07 3.36
C PHE A 116 2.08 1.14 3.28
N ILE A 117 1.70 2.39 3.51
CA ILE A 117 2.63 3.52 3.54
C ILE A 117 2.56 4.23 4.87
N THR A 118 3.70 4.72 5.32
CA THR A 118 3.77 5.60 6.49
C THR A 118 4.68 6.78 6.24
N GLY A 119 4.47 7.86 6.99
CA GLY A 119 5.24 9.08 6.79
C GLY A 119 4.79 10.25 7.65
N THR A 120 4.96 11.46 7.12
CA THR A 120 4.60 12.70 7.80
C THR A 120 3.67 13.55 6.96
N PHE A 121 2.81 14.32 7.64
CA PHE A 121 1.96 15.32 7.00
C PHE A 121 1.76 16.54 7.91
N TRP A 122 1.48 17.69 7.28
CA TRP A 122 1.16 18.92 7.98
C TRP A 122 -0.33 19.25 7.84
N SER A 123 -1.00 19.58 8.94
CA SER A 123 -2.38 20.07 8.99
C SER A 123 -3.46 19.02 8.68
N SER A 124 -3.65 18.61 7.44
CA SER A 124 -4.61 17.58 7.02
C SER A 124 -4.02 16.79 5.87
N TYR A 125 -4.33 15.53 5.75
CA TYR A 125 -3.78 14.65 4.73
C TYR A 125 -4.88 14.06 3.86
N TYR A 126 -4.66 13.98 2.54
CA TYR A 126 -5.50 13.23 1.62
C TYR A 126 -4.69 12.16 0.90
N LEU A 127 -5.36 11.09 0.49
CA LEU A 127 -4.80 10.02 -0.33
C LEU A 127 -5.75 9.73 -1.49
N GLY A 128 -5.23 9.70 -2.72
CA GLY A 128 -6.02 9.63 -3.95
C GLY A 128 -6.15 11.00 -4.62
N VAL A 129 -6.94 11.10 -5.70
CA VAL A 129 -7.15 12.37 -6.42
C VAL A 129 -8.10 13.26 -5.65
N ARG A 130 -7.62 14.40 -5.17
CA ARG A 130 -8.38 15.34 -4.35
C ARG A 130 -9.73 15.69 -4.98
N GLY A 131 -10.81 15.49 -4.22
CA GLY A 131 -12.17 15.75 -4.67
C GLY A 131 -12.77 14.70 -5.62
N ALA A 132 -12.05 13.62 -5.92
CA ALA A 132 -12.60 12.49 -6.65
C ALA A 132 -13.22 11.46 -5.69
N THR A 133 -14.15 10.66 -6.20
CA THR A 133 -14.70 9.51 -5.48
C THR A 133 -13.57 8.56 -5.07
N GLY A 134 -13.56 8.10 -3.83
CA GLY A 134 -12.51 7.23 -3.29
C GLY A 134 -11.30 7.95 -2.68
N THR A 135 -11.30 9.30 -2.62
CA THR A 135 -10.27 10.04 -1.89
C THR A 135 -10.53 9.96 -0.39
N LEU A 136 -9.55 9.46 0.38
CA LEU A 136 -9.61 9.43 1.83
C LEU A 136 -8.91 10.64 2.44
N ASN A 137 -9.42 11.13 3.57
CA ASN A 137 -8.91 12.33 4.22
C ASN A 137 -8.73 12.11 5.72
N VAL A 138 -7.63 12.64 6.26
CA VAL A 138 -7.41 12.72 7.70
C VAL A 138 -7.44 14.20 8.10
N PRO A 139 -8.35 14.60 8.99
CA PRO A 139 -8.31 15.93 9.56
C PRO A 139 -7.05 16.07 10.43
N GLY A 140 -6.35 17.19 10.27
CA GLY A 140 -5.17 17.48 11.06
C GLY A 140 -5.48 17.66 12.52
N SER A 141 -4.52 17.40 13.38
CA SER A 141 -4.57 17.71 14.81
C SER A 141 -4.80 19.23 15.01
N GLN A 142 -5.79 19.53 15.79
CA GLN A 142 -6.41 20.88 15.90
C GLN A 142 -5.50 21.97 16.52
N THR A 143 -4.26 21.69 16.90
CA THR A 143 -3.55 22.60 17.80
C THR A 143 -2.16 23.07 17.36
N ASN A 144 -1.74 22.76 16.10
CA ASN A 144 -0.45 22.71 15.91
C ASN A 144 0.52 23.36 15.07
N SER A 145 1.68 23.45 15.49
CA SER A 145 2.95 23.86 14.87
C SER A 145 3.86 22.62 14.73
N GLY A 146 3.63 21.71 13.78
CA GLY A 146 4.50 20.56 13.54
C GLY A 146 3.89 19.51 12.61
N ASP A 147 4.74 18.62 12.09
CA ASP A 147 4.33 17.47 11.29
C ASP A 147 3.65 16.41 12.17
N ASN A 148 2.66 15.70 11.63
CA ASN A 148 2.05 14.54 12.26
C ASN A 148 2.38 13.27 11.47
N SER A 149 2.25 12.11 12.10
CA SER A 149 2.43 10.82 11.45
C SER A 149 1.17 10.37 10.71
N VAL A 150 1.35 9.70 9.59
CA VAL A 150 0.28 9.07 8.79
C VAL A 150 0.59 7.61 8.53
N LEU A 151 -0.45 6.78 8.50
CA LEU A 151 -0.41 5.41 8.02
C LEU A 151 -1.62 5.18 7.12
N ALA A 152 -1.43 4.51 5.99
CA ALA A 152 -2.50 4.24 5.04
C ALA A 152 -2.35 2.87 4.39
N LYS A 153 -3.47 2.27 4.01
CA LYS A 153 -3.57 1.05 3.22
C LYS A 153 -4.18 1.36 1.85
N ILE A 154 -3.59 0.81 0.81
CA ILE A 154 -4.02 0.92 -0.58
C ILE A 154 -4.11 -0.51 -1.14
N ASP A 155 -5.17 -0.82 -1.86
CA ASP A 155 -5.32 -2.13 -2.50
C ASP A 155 -4.40 -2.30 -3.73
N THR A 156 -4.34 -3.50 -4.28
CA THR A 156 -3.49 -3.81 -5.44
C THR A 156 -3.86 -3.04 -6.71
N ASP A 157 -5.06 -2.48 -6.79
CA ASP A 157 -5.57 -1.69 -7.92
C ASP A 157 -5.32 -0.18 -7.77
N GLY A 158 -4.77 0.23 -6.62
CA GLY A 158 -4.45 1.62 -6.31
C GLY A 158 -5.57 2.39 -5.63
N ASN A 159 -6.61 1.72 -5.12
CA ASN A 159 -7.67 2.37 -4.37
C ASN A 159 -7.27 2.47 -2.89
N PRO A 160 -7.33 3.66 -2.29
CA PRO A 160 -7.14 3.81 -0.86
C PRO A 160 -8.26 3.10 -0.08
N GLU A 161 -7.89 2.20 0.85
CA GLU A 161 -8.86 1.50 1.70
C GLU A 161 -9.11 2.24 3.00
N TRP A 162 -8.05 2.68 3.67
CA TRP A 162 -8.14 3.51 4.85
C TRP A 162 -6.87 4.34 5.05
N VAL A 163 -7.02 5.44 5.78
CA VAL A 163 -5.92 6.31 6.20
C VAL A 163 -6.15 6.82 7.62
N ILE A 164 -5.14 6.77 8.46
CA ILE A 164 -5.17 7.25 9.84
C ILE A 164 -4.02 8.21 10.11
N GLY A 165 -4.30 9.24 10.92
CA GLY A 165 -3.31 10.18 11.41
C GLY A 165 -3.15 10.03 12.92
N PHE A 166 -1.92 10.12 13.42
CA PHE A 166 -1.58 9.99 14.82
C PHE A 166 -0.35 10.80 15.18
N GLY A 167 -0.13 11.03 16.46
CA GLY A 167 1.04 11.78 16.92
C GLY A 167 0.76 12.68 18.12
N SER A 168 1.61 13.67 18.33
CA SER A 168 1.60 14.51 19.51
C SER A 168 0.84 15.83 19.28
N ASN A 169 0.52 16.48 20.37
CA ASN A 169 -0.14 17.78 20.37
C ASN A 169 0.81 18.97 20.12
N TRP A 170 2.11 18.70 19.98
CA TRP A 170 3.12 19.74 19.74
C TRP A 170 4.42 19.15 19.18
N GLY A 171 5.01 19.82 18.17
CA GLY A 171 6.29 19.42 17.57
C GLY A 171 6.12 18.52 16.34
N ASP A 172 7.25 18.11 15.78
CA ASP A 172 7.28 17.26 14.58
C ASP A 172 7.27 15.78 14.97
N ASP A 173 6.29 15.02 14.47
CA ASP A 173 6.17 13.58 14.67
C ASP A 173 6.38 12.86 13.35
N HIS A 174 7.18 11.82 13.37
CA HIS A 174 7.51 11.09 12.15
C HIS A 174 7.29 9.59 12.33
N SER A 175 6.65 8.97 11.36
CA SER A 175 6.61 7.52 11.20
C SER A 175 7.56 7.10 10.07
N TYR A 176 8.50 6.20 10.38
CA TYR A 176 9.60 5.90 9.47
C TYR A 176 9.50 4.59 8.72
N ASP A 177 8.92 3.58 9.34
CA ASP A 177 8.82 2.26 8.71
C ASP A 177 7.53 1.53 9.11
N VAL A 178 7.07 0.68 8.23
CA VAL A 178 5.89 -0.17 8.41
C VAL A 178 6.19 -1.57 7.88
N LYS A 179 5.77 -2.59 8.62
CA LYS A 179 5.77 -3.99 8.18
C LYS A 179 4.44 -4.64 8.52
N VAL A 180 4.08 -5.65 7.74
CA VAL A 180 2.85 -6.42 7.93
C VAL A 180 3.24 -7.88 8.01
N ASP A 181 2.71 -8.60 8.99
CA ASP A 181 2.96 -10.02 9.14
C ASP A 181 2.02 -10.87 8.27
N ALA A 182 2.21 -12.20 8.34
CA ALA A 182 1.44 -13.15 7.54
C ALA A 182 -0.05 -13.21 7.93
N ASP A 183 -0.39 -12.77 9.14
CA ASP A 183 -1.76 -12.70 9.64
C ASP A 183 -2.43 -11.34 9.36
N GLY A 184 -1.69 -10.40 8.75
CA GLY A 184 -2.15 -9.08 8.37
C GLY A 184 -2.00 -8.01 9.47
N PHE A 185 -1.42 -8.33 10.63
CA PHE A 185 -1.15 -7.31 11.65
C PHE A 185 -0.05 -6.37 11.19
N ILE A 186 -0.21 -5.10 11.52
CA ILE A 186 0.63 -4.01 11.04
C ILE A 186 1.51 -3.53 12.19
N TYR A 187 2.79 -3.37 11.91
CA TYR A 187 3.79 -2.87 12.86
C TYR A 187 4.40 -1.58 12.33
N VAL A 188 4.44 -0.56 13.17
CA VAL A 188 4.90 0.80 12.80
C VAL A 188 5.90 1.31 13.82
N THR A 189 6.95 1.99 13.35
CA THR A 189 7.92 2.67 14.21
C THR A 189 8.20 4.10 13.78
N GLY A 190 8.51 4.94 14.75
CA GLY A 190 8.79 6.35 14.51
C GLY A 190 9.20 7.09 15.80
N PHE A 191 8.97 8.38 15.84
CA PHE A 191 9.14 9.20 17.04
C PHE A 191 8.08 10.29 17.17
N PHE A 192 7.90 10.80 18.37
CA PHE A 192 7.11 11.97 18.70
C PHE A 192 7.87 12.93 19.62
N ILE A 193 7.52 14.23 19.60
CA ILE A 193 8.23 15.25 20.38
C ILE A 193 7.39 15.81 21.53
N GLY A 194 6.07 15.82 21.45
CA GLY A 194 5.19 16.47 22.43
C GLY A 194 5.22 15.87 23.84
N GLU A 195 4.50 16.51 24.75
CA GLU A 195 4.28 16.00 26.11
C GLU A 195 3.46 14.70 26.11
N THR A 196 2.53 14.61 25.17
CA THR A 196 1.68 13.44 24.93
C THR A 196 1.57 13.15 23.44
N ALA A 197 1.48 11.89 23.08
CA ALA A 197 1.12 11.44 21.74
C ALA A 197 -0.09 10.50 21.79
N GLU A 198 -1.01 10.67 20.84
CA GLU A 198 -2.27 9.94 20.76
C GLU A 198 -2.26 8.95 19.59
N PHE A 199 -2.72 7.72 19.88
CA PHE A 199 -2.81 6.60 18.95
C PHE A 199 -4.19 5.94 19.15
N ASP A 200 -5.24 6.57 18.65
CA ASP A 200 -6.64 6.09 18.75
C ASP A 200 -7.03 5.57 20.15
N GLY A 201 -6.93 6.46 21.15
CA GLY A 201 -7.26 6.15 22.55
C GLY A 201 -6.12 5.59 23.39
N ILE A 202 -4.97 5.27 22.81
CA ILE A 202 -3.74 4.93 23.52
C ILE A 202 -2.89 6.19 23.62
N THR A 203 -2.65 6.68 24.84
CA THR A 203 -1.84 7.88 25.09
C THR A 203 -0.47 7.54 25.61
N LEU A 204 0.58 7.90 24.87
CA LEU A 204 1.95 7.87 25.37
C LEU A 204 2.31 9.18 26.07
N GLN A 205 2.96 9.07 27.24
CA GLN A 205 3.40 10.21 28.05
C GLN A 205 4.90 10.46 27.89
N ASN A 206 5.29 11.73 27.72
CA ASN A 206 6.67 12.18 27.81
C ASN A 206 6.82 13.10 29.04
N PRO A 207 6.93 12.56 30.28
CA PRO A 207 6.88 13.33 31.51
C PRO A 207 8.07 14.27 31.73
N ASN A 208 9.16 14.08 31.00
CA ASN A 208 10.36 14.91 31.06
C ASN A 208 10.44 15.91 29.90
N TRP A 209 9.31 16.10 29.18
CA TRP A 209 9.27 17.01 28.06
C TRP A 209 9.75 18.40 28.42
N ASN A 210 10.82 18.83 27.78
CA ASN A 210 11.40 20.15 27.91
C ASN A 210 11.53 20.75 26.49
N PRO A 211 10.64 21.69 26.12
CA PRO A 211 10.67 22.23 24.78
C PRO A 211 12.04 22.85 24.44
N PRO A 212 12.52 22.70 23.18
CA PRO A 212 11.77 22.13 22.05
C PRO A 212 12.20 20.69 21.65
N TRP A 213 13.06 19.97 22.39
CA TRP A 213 13.85 18.89 21.79
C TRP A 213 14.08 17.68 22.72
N ASP A 214 13.07 16.88 22.99
CA ASP A 214 13.20 15.58 23.67
C ASP A 214 12.33 14.52 22.98
N PRO A 215 12.74 14.04 21.77
CA PRO A 215 11.99 13.04 21.03
C PRO A 215 11.97 11.69 21.76
N LYS A 216 10.85 11.01 21.69
CA LYS A 216 10.68 9.62 22.14
C LYS A 216 10.38 8.75 20.95
N GLY A 217 11.08 7.62 20.84
CA GLY A 217 10.73 6.60 19.88
C GLY A 217 9.46 5.86 20.29
N TYR A 218 8.76 5.37 19.31
CA TYR A 218 7.64 4.47 19.53
C TYR A 218 7.71 3.28 18.56
N VAL A 219 7.12 2.19 18.98
CA VAL A 219 6.77 1.04 18.16
C VAL A 219 5.36 0.60 18.55
N GLY A 220 4.53 0.26 17.59
CA GLY A 220 3.15 -0.13 17.85
C GLY A 220 2.62 -1.12 16.84
N LYS A 221 1.57 -1.82 17.25
CA LYS A 221 0.86 -2.83 16.48
C LYS A 221 -0.58 -2.40 16.25
N LEU A 222 -1.04 -2.61 15.02
CA LEU A 222 -2.43 -2.43 14.63
C LEU A 222 -2.99 -3.76 14.10
N ASP A 223 -4.31 -3.88 14.16
CA ASP A 223 -5.02 -4.94 13.45
C ASP A 223 -5.06 -4.67 11.93
N PRO A 224 -5.52 -5.63 11.11
CA PRO A 224 -5.63 -5.44 9.65
C PRO A 224 -6.54 -4.29 9.20
N ASP A 225 -7.48 -3.88 10.05
CA ASP A 225 -8.42 -2.79 9.80
C ASP A 225 -7.86 -1.40 10.18
N GLY A 226 -6.63 -1.35 10.71
CA GLY A 226 -5.94 -0.12 11.09
C GLY A 226 -6.22 0.36 12.51
N ASN A 227 -6.82 -0.44 13.39
CA ASN A 227 -7.06 -0.09 14.79
C ASN A 227 -5.83 -0.42 15.64
N TRP A 228 -5.40 0.51 16.50
CA TRP A 228 -4.26 0.30 17.38
C TRP A 228 -4.56 -0.74 18.45
N LEU A 229 -3.69 -1.75 18.56
CA LEU A 229 -3.76 -2.78 19.59
C LEU A 229 -2.89 -2.42 20.79
N TRP A 230 -1.68 -1.98 20.54
CA TRP A 230 -0.74 -1.49 21.56
C TRP A 230 0.31 -0.56 20.94
N VAL A 231 0.86 0.32 21.76
CA VAL A 231 2.00 1.19 21.42
C VAL A 231 2.92 1.27 22.61
N GLU A 232 4.22 1.02 22.39
CA GLU A 232 5.28 1.13 23.38
C GLU A 232 6.27 2.22 23.01
N LYS A 233 6.76 2.95 24.02
CA LYS A 233 7.78 4.00 23.81
C LYS A 233 9.14 3.55 24.24
N PHE A 234 10.18 4.18 23.66
CA PHE A 234 11.56 4.01 24.07
C PHE A 234 12.32 5.34 24.04
N ASP A 235 13.39 5.41 24.85
CA ASP A 235 14.19 6.61 25.06
C ASP A 235 15.56 6.51 24.36
N GLY A 236 16.25 7.65 24.22
CA GLY A 236 17.63 7.72 23.73
C GLY A 236 17.78 8.34 22.35
N ILE A 237 16.67 8.58 21.64
CA ILE A 237 16.67 9.27 20.35
C ILE A 237 16.83 10.78 20.58
N LYS A 238 17.77 11.44 19.88
CA LYS A 238 17.96 12.89 20.04
C LYS A 238 18.05 13.70 18.76
N ASP A 239 18.37 13.12 17.62
CA ASP A 239 18.54 13.89 16.39
C ASP A 239 17.58 13.38 15.30
N PHE A 240 16.59 14.17 15.00
CA PHE A 240 15.58 13.93 13.96
C PHE A 240 15.81 14.79 12.71
N ARG A 241 16.84 15.65 12.70
CA ARG A 241 17.15 16.51 11.56
C ARG A 241 17.99 15.81 10.50
N GLY A 242 17.34 14.99 9.69
CA GLY A 242 17.92 14.46 8.45
C GLY A 242 18.43 13.03 8.48
N SER A 243 18.25 12.27 9.54
CA SER A 243 18.41 10.83 9.54
C SER A 243 17.05 10.14 9.53
N ARG A 244 16.93 9.08 8.75
CA ARG A 244 15.77 8.17 8.74
C ARG A 244 16.07 7.11 9.79
N ASP A 245 15.82 7.41 11.07
CA ASP A 245 16.60 6.79 12.14
C ASP A 245 16.01 5.53 12.77
N ASN A 246 14.74 5.18 12.56
CA ASN A 246 14.20 3.93 13.10
C ASN A 246 13.68 3.06 11.96
N ARG A 247 14.21 1.85 11.88
CA ARG A 247 13.73 0.84 10.92
C ARG A 247 13.33 -0.40 11.65
N LEU A 248 12.34 -1.09 11.12
CA LEU A 248 11.83 -2.31 11.72
C LEU A 248 11.85 -3.48 10.72
N ALA A 249 12.03 -4.68 11.27
CA ALA A 249 11.82 -5.95 10.59
C ALA A 249 11.03 -6.89 11.49
N ILE A 250 10.38 -7.86 10.91
CA ILE A 250 9.64 -8.92 11.63
C ILE A 250 10.18 -10.29 11.24
N ASP A 251 10.24 -11.21 12.19
CA ASP A 251 10.57 -12.61 11.92
C ASP A 251 9.33 -13.45 11.60
N GLN A 252 9.51 -14.74 11.29
CA GLN A 252 8.39 -15.63 10.95
C GLN A 252 7.41 -15.89 12.10
N SER A 253 7.79 -15.55 13.34
CA SER A 253 6.93 -15.62 14.52
C SER A 253 6.31 -14.25 14.86
N SER A 254 6.39 -13.28 13.95
CA SER A 254 5.94 -11.90 14.12
C SER A 254 6.61 -11.15 15.29
N ASN A 255 7.82 -11.60 15.74
CA ASN A 255 8.61 -10.78 16.63
C ASN A 255 9.18 -9.58 15.88
N ILE A 256 9.26 -8.47 16.56
CA ILE A 256 9.63 -7.17 16.02
C ILE A 256 11.07 -6.86 16.39
N TYR A 257 11.85 -6.44 15.42
CA TYR A 257 13.20 -5.92 15.60
C TYR A 257 13.25 -4.47 15.14
N VAL A 258 13.82 -3.59 15.94
CA VAL A 258 13.96 -2.18 15.59
C VAL A 258 15.40 -1.76 15.76
N VAL A 259 15.93 -1.00 14.80
CA VAL A 259 17.25 -0.41 14.82
C VAL A 259 17.19 1.10 14.69
N GLY A 260 18.25 1.77 15.12
CA GLY A 260 18.42 3.21 14.98
C GLY A 260 19.70 3.72 15.63
N GLY A 261 19.73 4.99 15.99
CA GLY A 261 20.83 5.62 16.69
C GLY A 261 20.39 6.22 18.05
N PHE A 262 21.22 6.12 19.06
CA PHE A 262 20.97 6.67 20.38
C PHE A 262 22.19 7.39 20.96
N GLU A 263 21.96 8.31 21.87
CA GLU A 263 22.97 9.09 22.57
C GLU A 263 22.86 8.92 24.08
N ASN A 264 24.00 8.89 24.77
CA ASN A 264 24.09 8.75 26.21
C ASN A 264 23.50 7.41 26.70
N THR A 265 22.36 7.43 27.38
CA THR A 265 21.69 6.22 27.89
C THR A 265 20.30 6.13 27.30
N GLY A 266 20.04 5.02 26.59
CA GLY A 266 18.74 4.66 26.08
C GLY A 266 18.04 3.64 26.97
N THR A 267 16.71 3.77 27.12
CA THR A 267 15.87 2.83 27.88
C THR A 267 14.86 2.19 26.93
N TYR A 268 14.87 0.87 26.88
CA TYR A 268 14.07 0.04 25.98
C TYR A 268 13.31 -0.97 26.85
N GLY A 269 12.11 -0.59 27.30
CA GLY A 269 11.40 -1.34 28.32
C GLY A 269 12.24 -1.53 29.60
N PRO A 270 12.53 -2.79 30.01
CA PRO A 270 13.37 -3.07 31.19
C PRO A 270 14.88 -2.96 30.90
N PHE A 271 15.29 -2.82 29.65
CA PHE A 271 16.70 -2.82 29.24
C PHE A 271 17.25 -1.41 29.15
N THR A 272 18.48 -1.24 29.62
CA THR A 272 19.20 0.05 29.55
C THR A 272 20.54 -0.18 28.89
N ILE A 273 20.79 0.55 27.80
CA ILE A 273 22.07 0.55 27.08
C ILE A 273 22.71 1.92 27.15
N THR A 274 24.02 1.96 27.18
CA THR A 274 24.79 3.21 27.27
C THR A 274 25.73 3.31 26.06
N SER A 275 25.74 4.45 25.39
CA SER A 275 26.63 4.69 24.26
C SER A 275 28.07 4.81 24.70
N ASN A 276 28.97 4.31 23.89
CA ASN A 276 30.42 4.40 24.09
C ASN A 276 31.02 5.72 23.59
N GLY A 277 30.22 6.52 22.87
CA GLY A 277 30.67 7.71 22.18
C GLY A 277 29.68 8.85 22.13
N GLU A 278 29.63 9.50 20.98
CA GLU A 278 28.67 10.57 20.70
C GLU A 278 27.28 9.98 20.40
N TRP A 279 27.23 9.04 19.46
CA TRP A 279 26.05 8.30 19.02
C TRP A 279 26.45 6.86 18.76
N ASP A 280 25.64 5.91 19.21
CA ASP A 280 25.81 4.50 18.90
C ASP A 280 24.56 3.94 18.26
N ALA A 281 24.69 2.83 17.52
CA ALA A 281 23.58 2.08 17.01
C ALA A 281 22.91 1.26 18.11
N PHE A 282 21.60 1.15 18.10
CA PHE A 282 20.84 0.20 18.90
C PHE A 282 20.11 -0.82 18.03
N VAL A 283 19.86 -1.99 18.61
CA VAL A 283 18.91 -2.96 18.14
C VAL A 283 18.16 -3.54 19.33
N PHE A 284 16.87 -3.71 19.21
CA PHE A 284 16.07 -4.42 20.20
C PHE A 284 15.07 -5.37 19.56
N LYS A 285 14.62 -6.34 20.33
CA LYS A 285 13.58 -7.30 19.95
C LYS A 285 12.41 -7.23 20.91
N MET A 286 11.20 -7.29 20.34
CA MET A 286 9.95 -7.45 21.07
C MET A 286 9.17 -8.64 20.51
N ASP A 287 8.29 -9.21 21.30
CA ASP A 287 7.33 -10.18 20.78
C ASP A 287 6.10 -9.50 20.17
N THR A 288 5.23 -10.27 19.56
CA THR A 288 3.99 -9.79 18.90
C THR A 288 2.98 -9.16 19.86
N ASP A 289 3.11 -9.38 21.17
CA ASP A 289 2.24 -8.80 22.21
C ASP A 289 2.82 -7.50 22.81
N GLY A 290 3.99 -7.04 22.30
CA GLY A 290 4.67 -5.82 22.74
C GLY A 290 5.58 -6.03 23.96
N ASN A 291 5.88 -7.27 24.36
CA ASN A 291 6.82 -7.51 25.46
C ASN A 291 8.27 -7.40 24.97
N TRP A 292 9.09 -6.68 25.70
CA TRP A 292 10.50 -6.49 25.41
C TRP A 292 11.27 -7.77 25.70
N LEU A 293 12.01 -8.30 24.72
CA LEU A 293 12.78 -9.53 24.85
C LEU A 293 14.25 -9.27 25.15
N TRP A 294 14.89 -8.37 24.40
CA TRP A 294 16.26 -7.92 24.62
C TRP A 294 16.54 -6.59 23.90
N ALA A 295 17.63 -5.90 24.30
CA ALA A 295 18.17 -4.72 23.64
C ALA A 295 19.69 -4.71 23.70
N GLU A 296 20.33 -4.36 22.58
CA GLU A 296 21.78 -4.29 22.42
C GLU A 296 22.19 -2.94 21.84
N GLY A 297 23.30 -2.41 22.34
CA GLY A 297 23.96 -1.21 21.84
C GLY A 297 25.29 -1.55 21.19
N ILE A 298 25.57 -1.01 20.02
CA ILE A 298 26.83 -1.22 19.33
C ILE A 298 27.36 0.08 18.74
N GLY A 299 28.62 0.35 18.99
CA GLY A 299 29.24 1.55 18.48
C GLY A 299 30.70 1.72 18.88
N SER A 300 31.28 2.82 18.45
CA SER A 300 32.62 3.27 18.74
C SER A 300 32.60 4.46 19.72
N ASN A 301 33.72 5.15 19.86
CA ASN A 301 33.76 6.40 20.65
C ASN A 301 33.40 7.64 19.81
N LYS A 302 32.74 7.48 18.66
CA LYS A 302 32.26 8.52 17.76
C LYS A 302 30.80 8.26 17.36
N THR A 303 30.31 9.00 16.38
CA THR A 303 28.95 8.86 15.86
C THR A 303 28.84 7.63 14.96
N ASP A 304 28.06 6.66 15.38
CA ASP A 304 27.74 5.42 14.68
C ASP A 304 26.20 5.24 14.66
N ARG A 305 25.65 4.64 13.63
CA ARG A 305 24.20 4.48 13.47
C ARG A 305 23.85 3.23 12.69
N ALA A 306 22.76 2.57 13.06
CA ALA A 306 22.12 1.58 12.22
C ALA A 306 21.07 2.27 11.32
N ASN A 307 21.12 1.99 10.02
CA ASN A 307 20.26 2.63 9.03
C ASN A 307 19.18 1.72 8.49
N SER A 308 19.40 0.40 8.52
CA SER A 308 18.44 -0.59 8.04
C SER A 308 18.63 -1.94 8.70
N ILE A 309 17.55 -2.72 8.69
CA ILE A 309 17.46 -4.06 9.26
C ILE A 309 16.66 -4.98 8.34
N ALA A 310 17.05 -6.23 8.25
CA ALA A 310 16.31 -7.29 7.57
C ALA A 310 16.45 -8.60 8.35
N VAL A 311 15.47 -9.50 8.23
CA VAL A 311 15.48 -10.83 8.86
C VAL A 311 15.32 -11.87 7.76
N ASP A 312 16.16 -12.92 7.79
CA ASP A 312 16.08 -14.01 6.82
C ASP A 312 15.08 -15.11 7.23
N VAL A 313 14.86 -16.06 6.34
CA VAL A 313 13.93 -17.19 6.56
C VAL A 313 14.31 -18.10 7.74
N CYS A 314 15.47 -17.90 8.36
CA CYS A 314 15.93 -18.62 9.55
C CYS A 314 15.91 -17.76 10.81
N ASP A 315 15.28 -16.61 10.77
CA ASP A 315 15.21 -15.62 11.83
C ASP A 315 16.60 -15.01 12.19
N ASP A 316 17.61 -15.16 11.33
CA ASP A 316 18.85 -14.44 11.48
C ASP A 316 18.66 -12.97 11.06
N VAL A 317 19.23 -12.07 11.85
CA VAL A 317 19.02 -10.62 11.72
C VAL A 317 20.25 -9.99 11.08
N TYR A 318 20.02 -9.19 10.04
CA TYR A 318 21.05 -8.43 9.34
C TYR A 318 20.83 -6.93 9.61
N ILE A 319 21.91 -6.25 9.94
CA ILE A 319 21.89 -4.81 10.26
C ILE A 319 22.97 -4.12 9.44
N CYS A 320 22.65 -3.01 8.81
CA CYS A 320 23.65 -2.16 8.17
C CYS A 320 23.60 -0.73 8.71
N GLY A 321 24.75 -0.07 8.62
CA GLY A 321 24.84 1.30 9.09
C GLY A 321 26.19 1.95 8.83
N GLU A 322 26.38 3.14 9.39
CA GLU A 322 27.61 3.92 9.27
C GLU A 322 28.36 4.00 10.59
N TYR A 323 29.70 4.02 10.53
CA TYR A 323 30.56 4.18 11.71
C TYR A 323 31.79 5.07 11.42
N ARG A 324 32.34 5.70 12.49
CA ARG A 324 33.41 6.70 12.35
C ARG A 324 34.75 6.35 13.01
N ASN A 325 34.77 5.31 13.82
CA ASN A 325 36.00 4.80 14.46
C ASN A 325 35.93 3.28 14.56
N PRO A 326 37.03 2.57 14.92
CA PRO A 326 36.94 1.13 15.05
C PRO A 326 35.78 0.67 15.92
N MET A 327 34.95 -0.22 15.40
CA MET A 327 33.71 -0.70 16.00
C MET A 327 33.84 -2.18 16.36
N VAL A 328 33.45 -2.56 17.57
CA VAL A 328 33.61 -3.93 18.08
C VAL A 328 32.27 -4.65 18.06
N PHE A 329 32.25 -5.88 17.53
CA PHE A 329 31.12 -6.80 17.52
C PHE A 329 31.48 -8.04 18.32
N PRO A 330 31.12 -8.14 19.60
CA PRO A 330 31.61 -9.19 20.50
C PRO A 330 31.23 -10.59 20.01
N GLY A 331 32.23 -11.45 19.83
CA GLY A 331 32.03 -12.83 19.37
C GLY A 331 31.83 -12.99 17.85
N ALA A 332 31.78 -11.91 17.08
CA ALA A 332 31.58 -11.98 15.62
C ALA A 332 32.89 -12.25 14.85
N ASN A 333 32.79 -12.93 13.72
CA ASN A 333 33.86 -13.00 12.71
C ASN A 333 33.87 -11.70 11.90
N ALA A 334 34.70 -10.72 12.27
CA ALA A 334 34.81 -9.47 11.52
C ALA A 334 35.74 -9.59 10.30
N SER A 335 35.65 -8.63 9.37
CA SER A 335 36.38 -8.62 8.08
C SER A 335 37.89 -8.79 8.16
N ASN A 336 38.51 -8.50 9.27
CA ASN A 336 39.96 -8.57 9.52
C ASN A 336 40.35 -9.75 10.40
N GLY A 337 39.47 -10.71 10.64
CA GLY A 337 39.74 -11.89 11.47
C GLY A 337 39.70 -11.60 12.98
N SER A 338 39.18 -10.46 13.38
CA SER A 338 38.89 -10.09 14.77
C SER A 338 37.46 -9.56 14.84
N ASP A 339 36.86 -9.49 16.00
CA ASP A 339 35.55 -8.92 16.25
C ASP A 339 35.49 -7.38 16.08
N THR A 340 36.53 -6.78 15.57
CA THR A 340 36.69 -5.33 15.41
C THR A 340 36.75 -4.93 13.94
N LEU A 341 35.83 -4.07 13.50
CA LEU A 341 35.94 -3.41 12.18
C LEU A 341 36.86 -2.20 12.27
N SER A 342 37.90 -2.19 11.43
CA SER A 342 38.79 -1.02 11.34
C SER A 342 38.17 0.08 10.46
N HIS A 343 38.46 1.32 10.80
CA HIS A 343 37.96 2.54 10.17
C HIS A 343 39.04 3.21 9.30
N LYS A 344 38.67 4.01 8.30
CA LYS A 344 39.61 4.69 7.41
C LYS A 344 39.76 6.19 7.65
N GLN A 345 38.75 7.03 7.39
CA GLN A 345 38.91 8.49 7.55
C GLN A 345 37.65 9.27 7.93
N LYS A 346 36.49 9.04 7.34
CA LYS A 346 35.26 9.79 7.58
C LYS A 346 34.14 8.91 8.12
N ARG A 347 33.30 8.38 7.27
CA ARG A 347 32.28 7.39 7.62
C ARG A 347 32.45 6.19 6.74
N ASP A 348 32.54 5.04 7.33
CA ASP A 348 32.57 3.74 6.67
C ASP A 348 31.24 3.00 6.90
N ILE A 349 30.99 1.97 6.12
CA ILE A 349 29.79 1.14 6.17
C ILE A 349 30.08 -0.13 6.95
N PHE A 350 29.18 -0.52 7.85
CA PHE A 350 29.15 -1.85 8.41
C PHE A 350 27.91 -2.62 7.93
N VAL A 351 28.07 -3.94 7.81
CA VAL A 351 26.97 -4.92 7.71
C VAL A 351 27.29 -6.02 8.72
N ALA A 352 26.34 -6.34 9.57
CA ALA A 352 26.55 -7.35 10.60
C ALA A 352 25.36 -8.31 10.66
N LYS A 353 25.63 -9.56 10.99
CA LYS A 353 24.64 -10.61 11.19
C LYS A 353 24.63 -11.04 12.64
N MET A 354 23.45 -11.19 13.22
CA MET A 354 23.22 -11.82 14.52
C MET A 354 22.11 -12.86 14.42
N ASN A 355 22.04 -13.75 15.39
CA ASN A 355 20.89 -14.65 15.51
C ASN A 355 19.71 -13.95 16.21
N ASN A 356 18.59 -14.65 16.27
CA ASN A 356 17.36 -14.15 16.90
C ASN A 356 17.44 -14.02 18.45
N GLN A 357 18.53 -14.48 19.08
CA GLN A 357 18.84 -14.25 20.50
C GLN A 357 19.72 -13.02 20.76
N GLY A 358 20.14 -12.29 19.72
CA GLY A 358 20.99 -11.10 19.83
C GLY A 358 22.49 -11.41 19.81
N GLU A 359 22.93 -12.64 19.48
CA GLU A 359 24.34 -12.99 19.41
C GLU A 359 24.93 -12.70 18.03
N TRP A 360 26.00 -11.89 17.98
CA TRP A 360 26.69 -11.55 16.74
C TRP A 360 27.37 -12.76 16.10
N LYS A 361 27.17 -12.97 14.80
CA LYS A 361 27.79 -14.06 14.04
C LYS A 361 28.98 -13.56 13.20
N TRP A 362 28.79 -12.51 12.47
CA TRP A 362 29.86 -11.87 11.69
C TRP A 362 29.57 -10.38 11.45
N ALA A 363 30.63 -9.65 11.11
CA ALA A 363 30.56 -8.26 10.69
C ALA A 363 31.47 -7.98 9.50
N LYS A 364 30.98 -7.28 8.50
CA LYS A 364 31.68 -6.84 7.29
C LYS A 364 31.70 -5.34 7.18
N ARG A 365 32.66 -4.83 6.44
CA ARG A 365 32.76 -3.41 6.14
C ARG A 365 32.86 -3.17 4.65
N ALA A 366 32.38 -1.99 4.23
CA ALA A 366 32.82 -1.34 3.00
C ALA A 366 33.30 0.06 3.37
N ARG A 367 34.43 0.51 2.76
CA ARG A 367 35.12 1.72 3.20
C ARG A 367 35.79 2.47 2.06
N GLY A 368 35.81 3.78 2.18
CA GLY A 368 36.52 4.69 1.28
C GLY A 368 37.23 5.83 2.01
N PRO A 369 37.91 6.74 1.30
CA PRO A 369 38.43 7.97 1.89
C PRO A 369 37.33 9.02 2.12
N GLY A 370 36.18 8.86 1.48
CA GLY A 370 35.03 9.74 1.53
C GLY A 370 34.05 9.46 2.68
N THR A 371 32.85 9.99 2.55
CA THR A 371 31.72 9.65 3.41
C THR A 371 30.86 8.63 2.67
N ASP A 372 30.81 7.43 3.19
CA ASP A 372 30.04 6.32 2.64
C ASP A 372 28.84 6.03 3.52
N LYS A 373 27.68 5.84 2.92
CA LYS A 373 26.42 5.61 3.66
C LYS A 373 25.61 4.52 2.98
N PRO A 374 25.20 3.49 3.73
CA PRO A 374 24.09 2.64 3.31
C PRO A 374 22.78 3.35 3.69
N TYR A 375 21.72 3.09 2.95
CA TYR A 375 20.40 3.59 3.30
C TYR A 375 19.44 2.47 3.62
N GLN A 376 19.33 1.50 2.74
CA GLN A 376 18.41 0.38 2.92
C GLN A 376 19.04 -0.94 2.51
N MET A 377 18.48 -2.00 3.04
CA MET A 377 18.90 -3.37 2.86
C MET A 377 17.67 -4.27 2.70
N SER A 378 17.82 -5.29 1.87
CA SER A 378 16.85 -6.38 1.69
C SER A 378 17.57 -7.72 1.75
N VAL A 379 16.91 -8.77 2.20
CA VAL A 379 17.40 -10.14 2.19
C VAL A 379 16.40 -11.04 1.45
N ASP A 380 16.91 -11.89 0.55
CA ASP A 380 16.07 -12.85 -0.16
C ASP A 380 15.96 -14.20 0.58
N ALA A 381 15.13 -15.10 0.06
CA ALA A 381 14.94 -16.45 0.61
C ALA A 381 16.22 -17.31 0.57
N ASN A 382 17.22 -16.96 -0.26
CA ASN A 382 18.51 -17.62 -0.33
C ASN A 382 19.58 -16.97 0.58
N LYS A 383 19.14 -16.09 1.48
CA LYS A 383 20.00 -15.32 2.40
C LYS A 383 20.99 -14.39 1.67
N GLN A 384 20.68 -13.99 0.45
CA GLN A 384 21.46 -12.99 -0.26
C GLN A 384 21.02 -11.61 0.23
N VAL A 385 21.98 -10.81 0.67
CA VAL A 385 21.77 -9.49 1.24
C VAL A 385 22.09 -8.44 0.19
N PHE A 386 21.11 -7.60 -0.12
CA PHE A 386 21.24 -6.50 -1.08
C PHE A 386 21.23 -5.18 -0.34
N LEU A 387 22.11 -4.29 -0.69
CA LEU A 387 22.28 -2.97 -0.06
C LEU A 387 22.31 -1.87 -1.11
N GLY A 388 21.72 -0.74 -0.78
CA GLY A 388 21.80 0.48 -1.57
C GLY A 388 22.30 1.66 -0.74
N GLY A 389 23.02 2.58 -1.38
CA GLY A 389 23.56 3.73 -0.66
C GLY A 389 24.20 4.78 -1.54
N THR A 390 25.02 5.63 -0.90
CA THR A 390 25.84 6.65 -1.58
C THR A 390 27.31 6.58 -1.17
N THR A 391 28.19 6.94 -2.09
CA THR A 391 29.61 7.14 -1.82
C THR A 391 30.09 8.42 -2.48
N LYS A 392 31.07 9.08 -1.86
CA LYS A 392 31.70 10.30 -2.42
C LYS A 392 33.08 10.04 -2.99
N ASP A 393 33.53 8.78 -3.03
CA ASP A 393 34.86 8.40 -3.43
C ASP A 393 34.90 6.90 -3.76
N THR A 394 36.08 6.35 -4.02
CA THR A 394 36.25 4.91 -4.20
C THR A 394 35.80 4.15 -2.97
N LEU A 395 34.75 3.35 -3.09
CA LEU A 395 34.25 2.45 -2.06
C LEU A 395 34.81 1.04 -2.26
N VAL A 396 35.50 0.53 -1.26
CA VAL A 396 36.15 -0.79 -1.26
C VAL A 396 35.38 -1.75 -0.38
N PHE A 397 34.80 -2.78 -0.96
CA PHE A 397 34.05 -3.85 -0.29
C PHE A 397 34.98 -4.99 0.15
N SER A 398 35.89 -5.40 -0.72
CA SER A 398 36.92 -6.43 -0.44
C SER A 398 38.24 -6.10 -1.15
N SER A 399 39.26 -6.96 -1.02
CA SER A 399 40.52 -6.79 -1.75
C SER A 399 40.39 -6.89 -3.27
N SER A 400 39.31 -7.50 -3.76
CA SER A 400 39.01 -7.72 -5.19
C SER A 400 37.78 -6.98 -5.70
N LEU A 401 37.03 -6.36 -4.81
CA LEU A 401 35.77 -5.69 -5.16
C LEU A 401 35.74 -4.25 -4.69
N SER A 402 35.66 -3.33 -5.63
CA SER A 402 35.50 -1.90 -5.36
C SER A 402 34.73 -1.22 -6.49
N VAL A 403 34.11 -0.12 -6.17
CA VAL A 403 33.46 0.81 -7.13
C VAL A 403 34.09 2.20 -6.95
N ALA A 404 34.23 2.93 -8.05
CA ALA A 404 34.76 4.29 -8.01
C ALA A 404 33.93 5.19 -8.93
N PRO A 405 33.63 6.43 -8.50
CA PRO A 405 33.04 7.44 -9.38
C PRO A 405 33.90 7.64 -10.63
N GLN A 406 33.26 7.99 -11.74
CA GLN A 406 33.98 8.13 -13.04
C GLN A 406 34.99 9.30 -13.03
N ILE A 407 34.72 10.33 -12.22
CA ILE A 407 35.61 11.48 -12.05
C ILE A 407 36.35 11.34 -10.70
N ALA A 408 37.68 11.19 -10.78
CA ALA A 408 38.51 11.13 -9.57
C ALA A 408 38.54 12.50 -8.86
N GLY A 409 38.21 12.53 -7.59
CA GLY A 409 38.16 13.77 -6.76
C GLY A 409 36.87 14.51 -6.76
N ASP A 410 35.80 13.91 -7.27
CA ASP A 410 34.44 14.42 -7.16
C ASP A 410 34.02 14.55 -5.68
N THR A 411 33.41 15.68 -5.33
CA THR A 411 32.92 15.95 -3.97
C THR A 411 31.47 15.55 -3.78
N THR A 412 30.81 15.09 -4.82
CA THR A 412 29.39 14.73 -4.88
C THR A 412 29.13 13.26 -4.59
N ALA A 413 27.90 12.91 -4.32
CA ALA A 413 27.54 11.56 -3.94
C ALA A 413 27.03 10.78 -5.15
N SER A 414 27.68 9.66 -5.47
CA SER A 414 27.20 8.67 -6.44
C SER A 414 26.40 7.56 -5.75
N SER A 415 25.35 7.08 -6.41
CA SER A 415 24.52 5.95 -6.00
C SER A 415 25.27 4.63 -6.17
N TRP A 416 25.14 3.70 -5.24
CA TRP A 416 25.67 2.35 -5.37
C TRP A 416 24.66 1.29 -4.91
N VAL A 417 24.80 0.09 -5.46
CA VAL A 417 24.10 -1.14 -5.06
C VAL A 417 25.12 -2.27 -4.95
N ALA A 418 24.99 -3.12 -3.92
CA ALA A 418 25.88 -4.25 -3.70
C ALA A 418 25.14 -5.46 -3.16
N GLN A 419 25.70 -6.66 -3.43
CA GLN A 419 25.26 -7.93 -2.87
C GLN A 419 26.33 -8.50 -1.95
N LEU A 420 25.85 -9.05 -0.83
CA LEU A 420 26.64 -9.83 0.11
C LEU A 420 25.98 -11.20 0.29
N ASP A 421 26.73 -12.27 0.29
CA ASP A 421 26.26 -13.62 0.56
C ASP A 421 26.15 -13.85 2.08
N GLY A 422 24.94 -13.73 2.60
CA GLY A 422 24.63 -13.93 4.02
C GLY A 422 24.49 -15.40 4.42
N SER A 423 24.49 -16.33 3.46
CA SER A 423 24.43 -17.78 3.72
C SER A 423 25.75 -18.33 4.25
N THR A 424 26.89 -17.68 3.93
CA THR A 424 28.18 -18.10 4.40
C THR A 424 28.44 -17.76 5.86
N SER A 425 29.29 -18.51 6.53
CA SER A 425 29.67 -18.28 7.93
C SER A 425 30.36 -16.94 8.19
N ASN A 426 30.84 -16.28 7.13
CA ASN A 426 31.58 -15.04 7.24
C ASN A 426 30.89 -13.86 6.55
N GLY A 427 29.89 -14.07 5.68
CA GLY A 427 29.30 -13.05 4.83
C GLY A 427 30.29 -12.48 3.79
N ASP A 428 30.21 -12.87 2.55
CA ASP A 428 31.20 -12.45 1.54
C ASP A 428 30.56 -11.50 0.51
N TRP A 429 31.23 -10.40 0.18
CA TRP A 429 30.80 -9.48 -0.85
C TRP A 429 30.89 -10.15 -2.23
N VAL A 430 29.78 -10.18 -2.96
CA VAL A 430 29.64 -10.87 -4.24
C VAL A 430 29.87 -9.93 -5.40
N TRP A 431 29.15 -8.83 -5.47
CA TRP A 431 29.29 -7.80 -6.50
C TRP A 431 28.88 -6.44 -5.95
N ALA A 432 29.27 -5.39 -6.67
CA ALA A 432 28.84 -4.02 -6.44
C ALA A 432 28.79 -3.27 -7.77
N LYS A 433 27.78 -2.39 -7.91
CA LYS A 433 27.59 -1.50 -9.05
C LYS A 433 27.45 -0.07 -8.57
N LEU A 434 27.91 0.86 -9.40
CA LEU A 434 27.77 2.28 -9.18
C LEU A 434 26.88 2.87 -10.28
N ALA A 435 26.04 3.81 -9.91
CA ALA A 435 25.31 4.66 -10.82
C ALA A 435 25.49 6.12 -10.40
N GLY A 436 25.55 7.02 -11.36
CA GLY A 436 25.66 8.44 -11.06
C GLY A 436 26.03 9.28 -12.26
N ALA A 437 26.02 10.58 -12.04
CA ALA A 437 26.33 11.61 -13.02
C ALA A 437 27.83 11.91 -13.06
N ASP A 438 28.27 12.53 -14.16
CA ASP A 438 29.62 13.04 -14.34
C ASP A 438 29.78 14.49 -13.84
N THR A 439 28.82 15.02 -13.12
CA THR A 439 28.72 16.41 -12.67
C THR A 439 28.64 16.53 -11.14
N ASP A 440 28.74 17.76 -10.61
CA ASP A 440 28.78 18.08 -9.17
C ASP A 440 27.44 17.82 -8.42
N ASP A 441 26.72 16.71 -8.73
CA ASP A 441 25.34 16.47 -8.31
C ASP A 441 25.17 15.28 -7.37
N ASP A 442 24.14 15.28 -6.52
CA ASP A 442 23.85 14.23 -5.53
C ASP A 442 22.90 13.17 -6.10
N ASP A 443 23.45 11.98 -6.44
CA ASP A 443 22.67 10.79 -6.77
C ASP A 443 22.52 9.87 -5.56
N ARG A 444 21.37 9.23 -5.43
CA ARG A 444 21.09 8.45 -4.24
C ARG A 444 20.18 7.26 -4.50
N THR A 445 20.61 6.06 -4.10
CA THR A 445 19.71 4.94 -3.87
C THR A 445 18.94 5.19 -2.58
N GLY A 446 17.63 5.25 -2.64
CA GLY A 446 16.73 5.45 -1.50
C GLY A 446 16.39 4.14 -0.80
N ASP A 447 16.03 3.11 -1.60
CA ASP A 447 15.61 1.81 -1.12
C ASP A 447 15.93 0.71 -2.13
N ILE A 448 15.89 -0.55 -1.67
CA ILE A 448 16.20 -1.74 -2.46
C ILE A 448 15.33 -2.91 -2.00
N CYS A 449 14.83 -3.71 -2.95
CA CYS A 449 14.15 -4.96 -2.67
C CYS A 449 14.59 -6.05 -3.65
N ALA A 450 14.44 -7.30 -3.22
CA ALA A 450 14.61 -8.48 -4.06
C ALA A 450 13.25 -9.19 -4.20
N ASP A 451 12.93 -9.68 -5.40
CA ASP A 451 11.75 -10.51 -5.61
C ASP A 451 12.06 -12.01 -5.44
N GLY A 452 11.02 -12.83 -5.41
CA GLY A 452 11.17 -14.28 -5.34
C GLY A 452 11.70 -14.95 -6.62
N PHE A 453 11.99 -14.16 -7.67
CA PHE A 453 12.45 -14.63 -8.98
C PHE A 453 13.93 -14.39 -9.22
N GLY A 454 14.65 -13.81 -8.24
CA GLY A 454 16.09 -13.50 -8.31
C GLY A 454 16.39 -12.15 -8.96
N ASN A 455 15.40 -11.26 -9.11
CA ASN A 455 15.65 -9.91 -9.53
C ASN A 455 15.84 -8.99 -8.31
N VAL A 456 16.61 -7.94 -8.52
CA VAL A 456 16.85 -6.89 -7.53
C VAL A 456 16.40 -5.56 -8.12
N TYR A 457 15.65 -4.81 -7.35
CA TYR A 457 15.14 -3.52 -7.74
C TYR A 457 15.63 -2.45 -6.77
N ALA A 458 16.11 -1.34 -7.30
CA ALA A 458 16.49 -0.18 -6.52
C ALA A 458 15.72 1.06 -6.99
N VAL A 459 15.29 1.87 -6.03
CA VAL A 459 14.67 3.16 -6.28
C VAL A 459 15.48 4.28 -5.65
N GLY A 460 15.45 5.44 -6.26
CA GLY A 460 16.12 6.60 -5.72
C GLY A 460 15.91 7.84 -6.56
N PHE A 461 16.87 8.73 -6.54
CA PHE A 461 16.85 9.92 -7.39
C PHE A 461 18.23 10.21 -7.96
N TYR A 462 18.25 10.88 -9.09
CA TYR A 462 19.45 11.32 -9.79
C TYR A 462 19.27 12.74 -10.31
N GLU A 463 20.37 13.44 -10.52
CA GLU A 463 20.44 14.81 -11.06
C GLU A 463 21.20 14.78 -12.38
N ASP A 464 20.83 15.66 -13.33
CA ASP A 464 21.42 15.77 -14.66
C ASP A 464 21.47 14.45 -15.46
N ALA A 465 22.63 14.03 -15.94
CA ALA A 465 22.82 12.82 -16.74
C ALA A 465 23.48 11.72 -15.92
N ALA A 466 22.72 10.72 -15.50
CA ALA A 466 23.25 9.60 -14.70
C ALA A 466 23.39 8.31 -15.52
N ASN A 467 24.51 7.63 -15.35
CA ASN A 467 24.86 6.39 -16.04
C ASN A 467 24.63 5.19 -15.11
N PHE A 468 23.74 4.29 -15.52
CA PHE A 468 23.40 3.04 -14.85
C PHE A 468 23.92 1.86 -15.69
N ASP A 469 25.17 1.46 -15.50
CA ASP A 469 25.76 0.32 -16.19
C ASP A 469 25.67 0.40 -17.75
N GLY A 470 25.86 1.60 -18.29
CA GLY A 470 25.78 1.88 -19.72
C GLY A 470 24.44 2.45 -20.22
N ILE A 471 23.41 2.42 -19.40
CA ILE A 471 22.13 3.08 -19.68
C ILE A 471 22.17 4.47 -19.08
N VAL A 472 22.09 5.50 -19.91
CA VAL A 472 22.13 6.90 -19.48
C VAL A 472 20.71 7.45 -19.40
N LEU A 473 20.35 7.96 -18.24
CA LEU A 473 19.14 8.74 -18.02
C LEU A 473 19.49 10.22 -17.95
N ASN A 474 18.60 11.08 -18.40
CA ASN A 474 18.71 12.53 -18.28
C ASN A 474 17.52 13.06 -17.49
N SER A 475 17.75 13.82 -16.42
CA SER A 475 16.69 14.40 -15.64
C SER A 475 15.96 15.50 -16.43
N LEU A 476 14.66 15.61 -16.18
CA LEU A 476 13.81 16.67 -16.75
C LEU A 476 13.84 17.94 -15.89
N GLY A 477 14.25 17.81 -14.62
CA GLY A 477 14.29 18.87 -13.63
C GLY A 477 15.61 18.92 -12.88
N ARG A 478 15.53 19.21 -11.56
CA ARG A 478 16.71 19.18 -10.68
C ARG A 478 17.05 17.78 -10.24
N LYS A 479 16.02 16.99 -9.84
CA LYS A 479 16.16 15.60 -9.43
C LYS A 479 14.97 14.81 -9.93
N ASP A 480 15.23 13.70 -10.59
CA ASP A 480 14.20 12.78 -11.05
C ASP A 480 14.35 11.42 -10.37
N ILE A 481 13.25 10.68 -10.32
CA ILE A 481 13.17 9.35 -9.74
C ILE A 481 13.76 8.35 -10.73
N PHE A 482 14.60 7.43 -10.27
CA PHE A 482 14.95 6.24 -11.03
C PHE A 482 14.37 4.98 -10.38
N VAL A 483 14.06 3.99 -11.22
CA VAL A 483 13.84 2.59 -10.84
C VAL A 483 14.79 1.74 -11.66
N TRP A 484 15.62 0.96 -10.97
CA TRP A 484 16.69 0.16 -11.57
C TRP A 484 16.44 -1.31 -11.29
N LYS A 485 16.24 -2.11 -12.35
CA LYS A 485 16.12 -3.56 -12.27
C LYS A 485 17.42 -4.24 -12.69
N MET A 486 17.84 -5.17 -11.87
CA MET A 486 19.00 -6.02 -12.08
C MET A 486 18.59 -7.49 -11.93
N SER A 487 19.03 -8.36 -12.85
CA SER A 487 18.79 -9.80 -12.74
C SER A 487 20.10 -10.58 -12.70
N MET A 488 20.06 -11.73 -12.05
CA MET A 488 21.19 -12.66 -12.03
C MET A 488 21.19 -13.47 -13.32
N THR A 489 22.16 -13.27 -14.18
CA THR A 489 22.44 -14.23 -15.24
C THR A 489 23.05 -15.48 -14.63
N THR A 490 22.28 -16.55 -14.59
CA THR A 490 22.88 -17.87 -14.45
C THR A 490 23.73 -18.11 -15.69
N MET A 491 25.05 -18.09 -15.54
CA MET A 491 25.91 -18.58 -16.63
C MET A 491 25.50 -20.02 -16.93
N PRO A 492 25.34 -20.41 -18.22
CA PRO A 492 25.22 -21.80 -18.56
C PRO A 492 26.46 -22.53 -18.03
N PRO A 493 26.35 -23.77 -17.55
CA PRO A 493 27.46 -24.50 -17.01
C PRO A 493 28.58 -24.56 -18.05
N PHE A 494 29.76 -24.09 -17.69
CA PHE A 494 30.93 -24.16 -18.57
C PHE A 494 31.27 -25.62 -18.84
N THR A 495 31.12 -26.06 -20.09
CA THR A 495 31.71 -27.31 -20.56
C THR A 495 33.14 -27.07 -20.90
N TYR A 496 34.05 -27.55 -20.07
CA TYR A 496 35.49 -27.53 -20.36
C TYR A 496 35.87 -28.79 -21.14
N ASN A 497 36.12 -28.62 -22.43
CA ASN A 497 36.63 -29.71 -23.29
C ASN A 497 38.12 -29.86 -23.12
N ASN A 498 38.57 -30.63 -22.16
CA ASN A 498 39.86 -31.25 -22.11
C ASN A 498 39.65 -32.75 -21.84
N SER A 499 40.62 -33.59 -22.19
CA SER A 499 40.62 -35.04 -22.11
C SER A 499 40.31 -35.66 -20.71
N PHE A 500 39.72 -34.85 -19.84
CA PHE A 500 39.16 -35.22 -18.53
C PHE A 500 37.78 -34.59 -18.43
N ASP A 501 36.73 -35.42 -18.51
CA ASP A 501 35.37 -34.98 -18.29
C ASP A 501 35.16 -34.70 -16.80
N THR A 502 35.28 -33.42 -16.39
CA THR A 502 34.99 -32.96 -15.03
C THR A 502 33.90 -31.93 -15.09
N ILE A 503 32.75 -32.26 -14.55
CA ILE A 503 31.67 -31.30 -14.30
C ILE A 503 31.82 -30.81 -12.85
N ILE A 504 32.07 -29.53 -12.65
CA ILE A 504 32.08 -28.92 -11.32
C ILE A 504 30.73 -28.21 -11.11
N SER A 505 29.88 -28.78 -10.25
CA SER A 505 28.77 -28.07 -9.66
C SER A 505 29.21 -27.49 -8.33
N PRO A 506 28.67 -26.36 -7.84
CA PRO A 506 29.08 -25.78 -6.56
C PRO A 506 28.99 -26.77 -5.38
N ASP A 507 28.24 -27.85 -5.52
CA ASP A 507 27.93 -28.78 -4.43
C ASP A 507 28.44 -30.23 -4.66
N SER A 508 29.24 -30.50 -5.69
CA SER A 508 29.77 -31.84 -5.93
C SER A 508 31.05 -31.90 -6.76
N MET A 509 32.00 -32.73 -6.32
CA MET A 509 33.19 -33.11 -7.11
C MET A 509 33.01 -34.48 -7.72
N VAL A 510 33.13 -34.58 -9.05
CA VAL A 510 33.11 -35.87 -9.76
C VAL A 510 34.52 -36.26 -10.23
N PHE A 511 34.93 -37.47 -9.96
CA PHE A 511 36.27 -38.00 -10.31
C PHE A 511 36.20 -38.90 -11.54
N ASN A 512 37.23 -38.88 -12.37
CA ASN A 512 37.36 -39.73 -13.56
C ASN A 512 37.55 -41.21 -13.14
N PRO A 513 36.78 -42.15 -13.70
CA PRO A 513 36.88 -43.58 -13.39
C PRO A 513 38.23 -44.23 -13.64
N ALA A 514 39.15 -43.53 -14.36
CA ALA A 514 40.49 -44.01 -14.68
C ALA A 514 41.54 -43.85 -13.55
N ASP A 515 41.25 -43.03 -12.57
CA ASP A 515 42.22 -42.70 -11.50
C ASP A 515 42.17 -43.71 -10.34
N THR A 516 43.35 -44.17 -9.93
CA THR A 516 43.48 -45.04 -8.74
C THR A 516 44.13 -44.24 -7.61
N GLY A 517 43.42 -44.01 -6.54
CA GLY A 517 43.94 -43.33 -5.34
C GLY A 517 42.92 -43.24 -4.22
N LEU A 518 43.40 -42.88 -3.05
CA LEU A 518 42.56 -42.56 -1.88
C LEU A 518 42.22 -41.08 -1.92
N PHE A 519 40.93 -40.73 -1.98
CA PHE A 519 40.46 -39.38 -1.92
C PHE A 519 39.52 -39.22 -0.71
N THR A 520 39.70 -38.17 0.04
CA THR A 520 38.81 -37.79 1.14
C THR A 520 38.10 -36.48 0.77
N THR A 521 36.79 -36.47 0.75
CA THR A 521 35.97 -35.26 0.58
C THR A 521 35.02 -35.10 1.77
N SER A 522 34.93 -33.93 2.30
CA SER A 522 33.86 -33.55 3.23
C SER A 522 32.80 -32.75 2.49
N SER A 523 31.56 -33.12 2.60
CA SER A 523 30.44 -32.42 2.00
C SER A 523 29.67 -31.72 3.09
N LEU A 524 29.29 -30.47 2.86
CA LEU A 524 28.40 -29.70 3.68
C LEU A 524 26.97 -29.88 3.13
N ILE A 525 26.06 -30.41 3.93
CA ILE A 525 24.66 -30.48 3.59
C ILE A 525 23.95 -29.36 4.34
N ILE A 526 23.37 -28.43 3.61
CA ILE A 526 22.54 -27.36 4.15
C ILE A 526 21.08 -27.82 4.01
N ASP A 527 20.43 -28.12 5.12
CA ASP A 527 19.00 -28.38 5.18
C ASP A 527 18.33 -27.26 5.97
N GLY A 528 17.73 -26.31 5.24
CA GLY A 528 17.11 -25.15 5.87
C GLY A 528 18.08 -24.31 6.73
N CYS A 529 17.84 -24.31 8.04
CA CYS A 529 18.60 -23.49 8.99
C CYS A 529 19.70 -24.27 9.75
N ASP A 530 19.84 -25.57 9.50
CA ASP A 530 20.84 -26.42 10.16
C ASP A 530 21.94 -26.92 9.23
N THR A 531 23.17 -26.95 9.72
CA THR A 531 24.37 -27.36 8.97
C THR A 531 24.92 -28.65 9.57
N THR A 532 24.89 -29.74 8.81
CA THR A 532 25.50 -31.01 9.25
C THR A 532 26.71 -31.39 8.40
N PHE A 533 27.83 -31.71 9.07
CA PHE A 533 29.04 -32.23 8.41
C PHE A 533 28.97 -33.76 8.29
N VAL A 534 29.22 -34.28 7.09
CA VAL A 534 29.36 -35.73 6.87
C VAL A 534 30.82 -36.02 6.43
N ASP A 535 31.50 -36.85 7.22
CA ASP A 535 32.90 -37.23 6.98
C ASP A 535 33.06 -38.43 6.01
N SER A 536 33.89 -38.19 5.05
CA SER A 536 34.71 -39.11 4.19
C SER A 536 34.07 -40.35 3.56
N VAL A 537 34.23 -40.44 2.23
CA VAL A 537 34.02 -41.67 1.43
C VAL A 537 35.36 -42.15 0.83
N VAL A 538 35.71 -43.43 1.02
CA VAL A 538 36.90 -44.07 0.51
C VAL A 538 36.56 -44.93 -0.70
N TYR A 539 37.20 -44.75 -1.84
CA TYR A 539 36.98 -45.58 -3.05
C TYR A 539 38.19 -46.47 -3.34
N GLN A 540 37.93 -47.77 -3.57
CA GLN A 540 38.92 -48.72 -4.08
C GLN A 540 38.34 -49.43 -5.32
N ARG A 541 39.11 -49.45 -6.41
CA ARG A 541 38.69 -49.95 -7.71
C ARG A 541 38.56 -51.46 -7.78
N LEU A 542 37.38 -52.01 -8.03
CA LEU A 542 37.11 -53.35 -8.63
C LEU A 542 35.68 -53.32 -9.23
N GLY A 543 35.57 -52.84 -10.51
CA GLY A 543 34.28 -52.78 -11.22
C GLY A 543 33.60 -51.41 -11.21
N VAL A 544 32.44 -51.28 -11.87
CA VAL A 544 31.59 -50.11 -11.91
C VAL A 544 30.78 -50.07 -10.63
N GLN A 545 30.96 -49.06 -9.80
CA GLN A 545 30.19 -48.89 -8.56
C GLN A 545 29.07 -47.90 -8.78
N ILE A 546 27.84 -48.31 -8.49
CA ILE A 546 26.66 -47.43 -8.47
C ILE A 546 26.26 -47.21 -7.03
N ASN A 547 26.17 -45.94 -6.62
CA ASN A 547 25.73 -45.51 -5.32
C ASN A 547 24.26 -45.09 -5.43
N TYR A 548 23.41 -45.79 -4.74
CA TYR A 548 21.98 -45.46 -4.67
C TYR A 548 21.68 -44.67 -3.39
N ASN A 549 21.01 -43.59 -3.56
CA ASN A 549 20.64 -42.73 -2.44
C ASN A 549 19.18 -42.25 -2.57
N ILE A 550 18.66 -41.71 -1.53
CA ILE A 550 17.35 -41.08 -1.46
C ILE A 550 17.49 -39.82 -0.63
N ASN A 551 17.03 -38.68 -1.14
CA ASN A 551 17.14 -37.39 -0.45
C ASN A 551 16.43 -37.39 0.91
N ASN A 552 15.34 -38.17 1.05
CA ASN A 552 14.58 -38.29 2.31
C ASN A 552 14.51 -39.77 2.70
N VAL A 553 15.36 -40.24 3.60
CA VAL A 553 15.42 -41.62 4.06
C VAL A 553 14.06 -42.03 4.69
N GLY A 554 13.51 -43.16 4.19
CA GLY A 554 12.19 -43.63 4.63
C GLY A 554 11.01 -43.15 3.82
N SER A 555 11.20 -42.25 2.83
CA SER A 555 10.15 -41.72 1.96
C SER A 555 9.69 -42.71 0.88
N ALA A 556 10.50 -43.72 0.56
CA ALA A 556 10.19 -44.77 -0.40
C ALA A 556 10.88 -46.07 -0.03
N VAL A 557 10.31 -47.20 -0.54
CA VAL A 557 10.98 -48.47 -0.59
C VAL A 557 11.59 -48.64 -1.99
N VAL A 558 12.91 -48.75 -2.05
CA VAL A 558 13.67 -48.88 -3.31
C VAL A 558 14.00 -50.33 -3.53
N THR A 559 13.71 -50.83 -4.72
CA THR A 559 14.00 -52.18 -5.16
C THR A 559 15.01 -52.13 -6.31
N ILE A 560 16.12 -52.81 -6.21
CA ILE A 560 17.19 -52.89 -7.21
C ILE A 560 17.29 -54.32 -7.69
N ASN A 561 17.18 -54.54 -9.03
CA ASN A 561 17.20 -55.86 -9.64
C ASN A 561 16.26 -56.87 -8.96
N GLY A 562 15.05 -56.38 -8.59
CA GLY A 562 14.03 -57.23 -7.92
C GLY A 562 14.21 -57.45 -6.42
N THR A 563 15.22 -56.84 -5.78
CA THR A 563 15.49 -57.01 -4.35
C THR A 563 15.37 -55.66 -3.66
N VAL A 564 14.58 -55.58 -2.55
CA VAL A 564 14.41 -54.42 -1.71
C VAL A 564 15.74 -54.11 -1.02
N GLN A 565 16.18 -52.86 -1.12
CA GLN A 565 17.44 -52.38 -0.52
C GLN A 565 17.17 -51.26 0.51
N ALA A 566 17.94 -51.28 1.59
CA ALA A 566 17.98 -50.14 2.52
C ALA A 566 18.91 -49.04 1.97
N MET A 567 18.42 -47.83 1.95
CA MET A 567 19.17 -46.66 1.47
C MET A 567 19.93 -45.98 2.60
N PRO A 568 21.14 -45.42 2.38
CA PRO A 568 21.92 -45.51 1.12
C PRO A 568 22.46 -46.91 0.86
N TYR A 569 22.59 -47.32 -0.41
CA TYR A 569 23.07 -48.61 -0.87
C TYR A 569 24.09 -48.45 -1.99
N SER A 570 25.13 -49.26 -1.97
CA SER A 570 26.16 -49.27 -3.04
C SER A 570 26.36 -50.67 -3.55
N MET A 571 26.45 -50.82 -4.83
CA MET A 571 26.69 -52.13 -5.46
C MET A 571 27.64 -52.00 -6.62
N ASN A 572 28.54 -52.98 -6.74
CA ASN A 572 29.45 -53.09 -7.89
C ASN A 572 28.82 -53.92 -8.99
N TYR A 573 28.86 -53.39 -10.20
CA TYR A 573 28.41 -54.03 -11.44
C TYR A 573 29.59 -54.18 -12.40
N TRP A 574 29.44 -55.11 -13.33
CA TRP A 574 30.37 -55.15 -14.47
C TRP A 574 29.93 -54.12 -15.52
N ALA A 575 30.90 -53.47 -16.17
CA ALA A 575 30.59 -52.57 -17.27
C ALA A 575 29.74 -53.27 -18.34
N GLY A 576 28.57 -52.67 -18.71
CA GLY A 576 27.65 -53.28 -19.67
C GLY A 576 26.46 -54.04 -19.03
N GLU A 577 26.42 -54.20 -17.70
CA GLU A 577 25.33 -54.87 -16.98
C GLU A 577 24.09 -53.96 -16.92
N THR A 578 22.90 -54.52 -17.20
CA THR A 578 21.64 -53.80 -17.14
C THR A 578 21.09 -53.82 -15.70
N VAL A 579 20.81 -52.68 -15.16
CA VAL A 579 20.27 -52.49 -13.80
C VAL A 579 18.84 -51.97 -13.88
N THR A 580 17.94 -52.54 -13.10
CA THR A 580 16.57 -52.08 -12.94
C THR A 580 16.38 -51.57 -11.53
N VAL A 581 15.80 -50.34 -11.42
CA VAL A 581 15.50 -49.73 -10.12
C VAL A 581 14.05 -49.30 -10.11
N SER A 582 13.35 -49.63 -9.02
CA SER A 582 11.98 -49.16 -8.80
C SER A 582 11.81 -48.57 -7.39
N ALA A 583 10.95 -47.58 -7.29
CA ALA A 583 10.60 -46.95 -6.04
C ALA A 583 9.10 -47.04 -5.76
N ALA A 584 8.75 -47.59 -4.58
CA ALA A 584 7.37 -47.55 -4.07
C ALA A 584 7.32 -46.48 -2.96
N MET A 585 6.58 -45.42 -3.21
CA MET A 585 6.46 -44.32 -2.25
C MET A 585 5.77 -44.76 -0.97
N GLN A 586 6.27 -44.28 0.16
CA GLN A 586 5.59 -44.44 1.43
C GLN A 586 4.41 -43.43 1.54
N PRO A 587 3.40 -43.69 2.38
CA PRO A 587 2.33 -42.73 2.62
C PRO A 587 2.88 -41.33 2.95
N ASN A 588 2.26 -40.31 2.41
CA ASN A 588 2.63 -38.89 2.58
C ASN A 588 3.94 -38.44 1.91
N TRP A 589 4.43 -39.24 0.94
CA TRP A 589 5.59 -38.87 0.13
C TRP A 589 5.27 -38.94 -1.36
N LEU A 590 5.77 -37.95 -2.10
CA LEU A 590 5.61 -37.87 -3.54
C LEU A 590 6.94 -38.10 -4.24
N PHE A 591 6.85 -38.80 -5.40
CA PHE A 591 7.97 -38.96 -6.32
C PHE A 591 8.18 -37.66 -7.09
N ASN A 592 9.42 -37.20 -7.16
CA ASN A 592 9.81 -36.11 -8.03
C ASN A 592 10.50 -36.67 -9.30
N GLN A 593 11.72 -37.15 -9.14
CA GLN A 593 12.49 -37.69 -10.26
C GLN A 593 13.64 -38.56 -9.76
N TRP A 594 14.25 -39.32 -10.66
CA TRP A 594 15.58 -39.86 -10.44
C TRP A 594 16.62 -38.90 -11.01
N THR A 595 17.73 -38.73 -10.32
CA THR A 595 18.86 -37.95 -10.80
C THR A 595 20.11 -38.85 -10.87
N SER A 596 20.92 -38.65 -11.91
CA SER A 596 22.25 -39.28 -12.01
C SER A 596 23.27 -38.19 -12.34
N TYR A 597 24.48 -38.34 -11.85
CA TYR A 597 25.53 -37.36 -12.06
C TYR A 597 26.05 -37.34 -13.50
N SER A 598 25.93 -38.39 -14.28
CA SER A 598 26.48 -38.41 -15.62
C SER A 598 25.49 -38.10 -16.73
N ASN A 599 24.21 -37.91 -16.43
CA ASN A 599 23.09 -37.71 -17.39
C ASN A 599 22.98 -38.75 -18.52
N THR A 600 23.88 -39.71 -18.58
CA THR A 600 23.94 -40.75 -19.58
C THR A 600 23.30 -42.08 -19.14
N LEU A 601 23.09 -42.25 -17.84
CA LEU A 601 22.59 -43.45 -17.21
C LEU A 601 21.07 -43.57 -17.18
N LEU A 602 20.35 -42.47 -17.17
CA LEU A 602 18.91 -42.46 -16.91
C LEU A 602 18.12 -41.88 -18.10
N PRO A 603 17.67 -42.69 -19.06
CA PRO A 603 16.94 -42.16 -20.21
C PRO A 603 15.50 -41.74 -19.90
N ASN A 604 14.96 -42.01 -18.72
CA ASN A 604 13.59 -41.67 -18.35
C ASN A 604 13.46 -41.42 -16.85
N ILE A 605 13.87 -40.23 -16.41
CA ILE A 605 14.02 -39.84 -14.99
C ILE A 605 12.68 -39.55 -14.29
N ASN A 606 11.59 -39.48 -15.04
CA ASN A 606 10.27 -39.04 -14.53
C ASN A 606 9.31 -40.19 -14.23
N THR A 607 9.82 -41.39 -14.09
CA THR A 607 9.03 -42.58 -13.72
C THR A 607 9.59 -43.25 -12.47
N THR A 608 8.73 -43.83 -11.65
CA THR A 608 9.12 -44.60 -10.48
C THR A 608 9.93 -45.82 -10.77
N ASN A 609 9.92 -46.33 -12.00
CA ASN A 609 10.68 -47.48 -12.49
C ASN A 609 11.64 -47.07 -13.61
N ILE A 610 12.92 -47.32 -13.44
CA ILE A 610 13.96 -47.00 -14.41
C ILE A 610 14.80 -48.24 -14.71
N SER A 611 15.40 -48.26 -15.90
CA SER A 611 16.41 -49.27 -16.28
C SER A 611 17.54 -48.56 -17.04
N PHE A 612 18.77 -48.89 -16.68
CA PHE A 612 19.97 -48.34 -17.31
C PHE A 612 21.10 -49.37 -17.40
N VAL A 613 22.08 -49.10 -18.23
CA VAL A 613 23.25 -49.95 -18.38
C VAL A 613 24.44 -49.31 -17.60
N ALA A 614 24.97 -50.08 -16.68
CA ALA A 614 26.11 -49.63 -15.84
C ALA A 614 27.41 -49.67 -16.65
N ASN A 615 27.80 -48.55 -17.27
CA ASN A 615 29.04 -48.44 -18.06
C ASN A 615 30.13 -47.64 -17.37
N ALA A 616 29.80 -46.88 -16.32
CA ALA A 616 30.71 -46.07 -15.51
C ALA A 616 30.17 -46.00 -14.07
N SER A 617 31.08 -45.78 -13.13
CA SER A 617 30.67 -45.55 -11.76
C SER A 617 29.89 -44.24 -11.67
N ASP A 618 28.70 -44.30 -11.03
CA ASP A 618 27.77 -43.16 -10.92
C ASP A 618 26.93 -43.28 -9.66
N SER A 619 26.16 -42.24 -9.39
CA SER A 619 25.15 -42.25 -8.34
C SER A 619 23.76 -42.13 -8.94
N CYS A 620 22.82 -42.91 -8.40
CA CYS A 620 21.40 -42.87 -8.74
C CYS A 620 20.64 -42.36 -7.50
N VAL A 621 20.15 -41.14 -7.55
CA VAL A 621 19.48 -40.52 -6.41
C VAL A 621 17.99 -40.38 -6.68
N LEU A 622 17.19 -40.95 -5.80
CA LEU A 622 15.75 -40.73 -5.77
C LEU A 622 15.43 -39.43 -5.08
N MET A 623 14.84 -38.51 -5.80
CA MET A 623 14.34 -37.25 -5.26
C MET A 623 12.87 -37.41 -4.89
N THR A 624 12.57 -37.20 -3.64
CA THR A 624 11.22 -37.25 -3.07
C THR A 624 10.98 -35.97 -2.26
N TYR A 625 9.73 -35.62 -2.12
CA TYR A 625 9.34 -34.52 -1.21
C TYR A 625 8.11 -34.94 -0.41
N PRO A 626 7.96 -34.44 0.84
CA PRO A 626 6.77 -34.73 1.62
C PRO A 626 5.55 -34.24 0.84
N GLN A 627 4.51 -35.05 0.80
CA GLN A 627 3.22 -34.56 0.28
C GLN A 627 2.81 -33.40 1.19
N PRO A 628 2.51 -32.22 0.63
CA PRO A 628 1.98 -31.14 1.43
C PRO A 628 0.79 -31.67 2.23
N PRO A 629 0.67 -31.35 3.50
CA PRO A 629 -0.44 -31.84 4.32
C PRO A 629 -1.74 -31.45 3.62
N LEU A 630 -2.62 -32.46 3.47
CA LEU A 630 -3.95 -32.24 2.89
C LEU A 630 -4.69 -31.24 3.75
N LYS A 631 -4.86 -30.01 3.27
CA LYS A 631 -5.37 -28.91 4.08
C LYS A 631 -6.44 -28.12 3.31
N ALA A 632 -7.52 -27.82 4.02
CA ALA A 632 -8.47 -26.79 3.60
C ALA A 632 -8.34 -25.58 4.53
N PHE A 633 -8.39 -24.41 3.95
CA PHE A 633 -8.32 -23.15 4.66
C PHE A 633 -9.54 -22.32 4.30
N ILE A 634 -10.25 -21.80 5.30
CA ILE A 634 -11.36 -20.87 5.12
C ILE A 634 -10.93 -19.47 5.51
N SER A 635 -11.29 -18.49 4.70
CA SER A 635 -10.97 -17.08 4.90
C SER A 635 -12.07 -16.20 4.30
N GLY A 636 -11.99 -14.91 4.58
CA GLY A 636 -12.91 -13.90 4.09
C GLY A 636 -13.60 -13.21 5.26
N ASN A 637 -13.24 -11.97 5.48
CA ASN A 637 -13.98 -11.08 6.36
C ASN A 637 -14.75 -10.13 5.48
N ASP A 638 -16.08 -10.15 5.62
CA ASP A 638 -16.95 -9.34 4.77
C ASP A 638 -18.06 -8.73 5.59
N SER A 639 -18.54 -7.58 5.13
CA SER A 639 -19.61 -6.85 5.79
C SER A 639 -20.68 -6.49 4.75
N ILE A 640 -21.90 -6.82 5.02
CA ILE A 640 -23.05 -6.48 4.18
C ILE A 640 -24.04 -5.62 4.96
N CYS A 641 -24.74 -4.77 4.26
CA CYS A 641 -25.80 -3.94 4.85
C CYS A 641 -27.10 -4.73 4.98
N SER A 642 -27.89 -4.42 6.01
CA SER A 642 -29.11 -5.18 6.33
C SER A 642 -30.20 -5.06 5.25
N ASN A 643 -30.17 -4.00 4.47
CA ASN A 643 -31.12 -3.73 3.38
C ASN A 643 -30.57 -4.03 1.97
N ASP A 644 -29.32 -4.49 1.86
CA ASP A 644 -28.67 -4.78 0.57
C ASP A 644 -29.00 -6.21 0.11
N ALA A 645 -29.18 -6.38 -1.20
CA ALA A 645 -29.26 -7.70 -1.85
C ALA A 645 -27.89 -8.36 -2.07
N ALA A 646 -26.80 -7.66 -1.78
CA ALA A 646 -25.43 -8.16 -1.89
C ALA A 646 -25.20 -9.35 -0.96
N GLN A 647 -24.36 -10.27 -1.39
CA GLN A 647 -23.95 -11.43 -0.60
C GLN A 647 -22.46 -11.33 -0.26
N ALA A 648 -22.14 -11.51 1.00
CA ALA A 648 -20.78 -11.67 1.46
C ALA A 648 -20.13 -12.92 0.86
N GLN A 649 -18.83 -12.88 0.65
CA GLN A 649 -18.04 -13.96 0.10
C GLN A 649 -17.08 -14.53 1.13
N VAL A 650 -17.21 -15.82 1.37
CA VAL A 650 -16.27 -16.60 2.20
C VAL A 650 -15.58 -17.63 1.31
N LEU A 651 -14.25 -17.63 1.31
CA LEU A 651 -13.43 -18.42 0.43
C LEU A 651 -12.94 -19.69 1.13
N VAL A 652 -12.99 -20.81 0.45
CA VAL A 652 -12.40 -22.07 0.91
C VAL A 652 -11.37 -22.53 -0.10
N SER A 653 -10.11 -22.52 0.30
CA SER A 653 -8.96 -22.93 -0.52
C SER A 653 -8.44 -24.30 -0.09
N PHE A 654 -7.95 -25.08 -1.05
CA PHE A 654 -7.47 -26.44 -0.83
C PHE A 654 -6.03 -26.56 -1.28
N SER A 655 -5.17 -27.11 -0.42
CA SER A 655 -3.77 -27.38 -0.75
C SER A 655 -3.39 -28.82 -0.49
N GLY A 656 -2.50 -29.38 -1.30
CA GLY A 656 -2.09 -30.77 -1.23
C GLY A 656 -3.18 -31.78 -1.62
N ALA A 657 -4.32 -31.31 -2.14
CA ALA A 657 -5.55 -32.08 -2.32
C ALA A 657 -5.83 -32.38 -3.79
N THR A 658 -6.52 -33.48 -4.04
CA THR A 658 -6.97 -33.92 -5.37
C THR A 658 -8.48 -33.79 -5.49
N GLU A 659 -8.98 -33.10 -6.53
CA GLU A 659 -10.43 -32.97 -6.76
C GLU A 659 -11.13 -34.34 -6.98
N PRO A 660 -12.40 -34.49 -6.57
CA PRO A 660 -13.25 -33.43 -5.97
C PRO A 660 -12.98 -33.21 -4.47
N TYR A 661 -13.15 -31.97 -4.03
CA TYR A 661 -13.00 -31.54 -2.64
C TYR A 661 -14.33 -31.60 -1.92
N THR A 662 -14.39 -32.24 -0.76
CA THR A 662 -15.61 -32.33 0.08
C THR A 662 -15.33 -31.71 1.45
N PHE A 663 -16.12 -30.70 1.83
CA PHE A 663 -15.94 -30.06 3.12
C PHE A 663 -17.29 -29.76 3.79
N VAL A 664 -17.23 -29.64 5.12
CA VAL A 664 -18.32 -29.14 5.96
C VAL A 664 -17.81 -27.90 6.67
N TYR A 665 -18.60 -26.84 6.63
CA TYR A 665 -18.32 -25.66 7.40
C TYR A 665 -19.42 -25.41 8.43
N SER A 666 -19.12 -24.60 9.43
CA SER A 666 -20.07 -24.18 10.44
C SER A 666 -20.22 -22.66 10.45
N ILE A 667 -21.40 -22.20 10.80
CA ILE A 667 -21.69 -20.79 11.06
C ILE A 667 -22.05 -20.69 12.54
N ASN A 668 -21.29 -19.91 13.30
CA ASN A 668 -21.46 -19.80 14.76
C ASN A 668 -21.52 -21.16 15.48
N GLY A 669 -20.70 -22.11 15.02
CA GLY A 669 -20.62 -23.46 15.58
C GLY A 669 -21.72 -24.44 15.11
N VAL A 670 -22.65 -24.02 14.24
CA VAL A 670 -23.67 -24.90 13.67
C VAL A 670 -23.25 -25.38 12.28
N ASN A 671 -22.99 -26.67 12.15
CA ASN A 671 -22.58 -27.28 10.89
C ASN A 671 -23.62 -27.16 9.80
N GLN A 672 -23.17 -26.77 8.60
CA GLN A 672 -23.95 -26.69 7.40
C GLN A 672 -23.89 -28.02 6.61
N ALA A 673 -24.68 -28.13 5.56
CA ALA A 673 -24.64 -29.29 4.69
C ALA A 673 -23.26 -29.42 4.02
N SER A 674 -22.82 -30.65 3.80
CA SER A 674 -21.57 -30.95 3.11
C SER A 674 -21.61 -30.42 1.66
N ILE A 675 -20.53 -29.77 1.26
CA ILE A 675 -20.31 -29.28 -0.11
C ILE A 675 -19.24 -30.13 -0.77
N THR A 676 -19.52 -30.58 -1.99
CA THR A 676 -18.51 -31.21 -2.86
C THR A 676 -18.30 -30.33 -4.10
N THR A 677 -17.07 -29.98 -4.38
CA THR A 677 -16.70 -29.03 -5.45
C THR A 677 -15.41 -29.48 -6.15
N THR A 678 -15.22 -28.99 -7.38
CA THR A 678 -13.95 -29.07 -8.11
C THR A 678 -13.27 -27.72 -8.22
N LEU A 679 -13.88 -26.65 -7.65
CA LEU A 679 -13.34 -25.30 -7.67
C LEU A 679 -12.36 -25.09 -6.51
N ASN A 680 -11.23 -24.48 -6.80
CA ASN A 680 -10.24 -24.06 -5.80
C ASN A 680 -9.68 -22.68 -6.16
N PRO A 681 -10.01 -21.61 -5.40
CA PRO A 681 -10.89 -21.63 -4.23
C PRO A 681 -12.37 -21.84 -4.57
N HIS A 682 -13.13 -22.36 -3.58
CA HIS A 682 -14.59 -22.41 -3.62
C HIS A 682 -15.15 -21.19 -2.87
N VAL A 683 -16.09 -20.48 -3.49
CA VAL A 683 -16.71 -19.28 -2.92
C VAL A 683 -18.06 -19.65 -2.30
N ILE A 684 -18.23 -19.37 -1.02
CA ILE A 684 -19.50 -19.43 -0.31
C ILE A 684 -20.12 -18.04 -0.34
N ASN A 685 -21.17 -17.85 -1.12
CA ASN A 685 -21.93 -16.61 -1.12
C ASN A 685 -23.01 -16.70 -0.04
N THR A 686 -23.09 -15.71 0.85
CA THR A 686 -23.98 -15.76 2.01
C THR A 686 -24.48 -14.37 2.41
N SER A 687 -25.69 -14.33 2.98
CA SER A 687 -26.25 -13.15 3.66
C SER A 687 -26.37 -13.39 5.18
N GLN A 688 -25.83 -14.50 5.67
CA GLN A 688 -25.94 -14.86 7.09
C GLN A 688 -24.72 -14.37 7.87
N ALA A 689 -24.95 -13.49 8.85
CA ALA A 689 -23.90 -13.04 9.77
C ALA A 689 -23.39 -14.18 10.64
N GLY A 690 -22.11 -14.21 10.88
CA GLY A 690 -21.49 -15.14 11.83
C GLY A 690 -20.05 -15.48 11.48
N THR A 691 -19.45 -16.23 12.39
CA THR A 691 -18.11 -16.79 12.19
C THR A 691 -18.20 -18.11 11.44
N TYR A 692 -17.51 -18.17 10.30
CA TYR A 692 -17.44 -19.32 9.42
C TYR A 692 -16.15 -20.11 9.72
N LEU A 693 -16.30 -21.37 10.06
CA LEU A 693 -15.18 -22.26 10.34
C LEU A 693 -15.37 -23.57 9.56
N LEU A 694 -14.28 -24.18 9.13
CA LEU A 694 -14.34 -25.54 8.58
C LEU A 694 -14.43 -26.55 9.72
N SER A 695 -15.35 -27.50 9.58
CA SER A 695 -15.54 -28.59 10.55
C SER A 695 -14.89 -29.89 10.07
N SER A 696 -14.85 -30.13 8.75
CA SER A 696 -14.18 -31.28 8.15
C SER A 696 -13.84 -31.01 6.70
N PHE A 697 -12.84 -31.71 6.23
CA PHE A 697 -12.40 -31.70 4.84
C PHE A 697 -11.90 -33.07 4.43
N SER A 698 -12.20 -33.47 3.21
CA SER A 698 -11.59 -34.60 2.52
C SER A 698 -11.48 -34.32 1.03
N ASP A 699 -10.50 -34.95 0.40
CA ASP A 699 -10.42 -35.01 -1.04
C ASP A 699 -10.96 -36.37 -1.56
N ALA A 700 -10.65 -36.70 -2.82
CA ALA A 700 -11.07 -37.94 -3.43
C ALA A 700 -10.49 -39.21 -2.75
N ASN A 701 -9.43 -39.09 -1.96
CA ASN A 701 -8.63 -40.20 -1.45
C ASN A 701 -8.60 -40.27 0.08
N GLU A 702 -8.54 -39.14 0.81
CA GLU A 702 -8.32 -39.15 2.25
C GLU A 702 -8.92 -37.90 2.96
N ILE A 703 -8.89 -37.91 4.29
CA ILE A 703 -9.36 -36.82 5.15
C ILE A 703 -8.18 -35.88 5.44
N GLY A 704 -8.40 -34.57 5.28
CA GLY A 704 -7.42 -33.54 5.52
C GLY A 704 -7.65 -32.70 6.78
N TYR A 705 -6.72 -31.78 7.02
CA TYR A 705 -6.81 -30.81 8.12
C TYR A 705 -7.59 -29.58 7.68
N VAL A 706 -8.23 -28.93 8.65
CA VAL A 706 -8.98 -27.69 8.44
C VAL A 706 -8.41 -26.58 9.30
N SER A 707 -8.43 -25.37 8.78
CA SER A 707 -7.96 -24.18 9.50
C SER A 707 -8.57 -22.91 8.92
N GLY A 708 -8.30 -21.77 9.58
CA GLY A 708 -8.80 -20.46 9.16
C GLY A 708 -10.20 -20.17 9.70
N SER A 709 -10.61 -18.94 9.53
CA SER A 709 -11.95 -18.46 9.84
C SER A 709 -12.35 -17.36 8.86
N GLY A 710 -13.65 -17.21 8.61
CA GLY A 710 -14.25 -16.08 7.93
C GLY A 710 -15.25 -15.42 8.86
N LEU A 711 -15.32 -14.11 8.85
CA LEU A 711 -16.31 -13.37 9.62
C LEU A 711 -17.23 -12.59 8.67
N VAL A 712 -18.51 -12.87 8.72
CA VAL A 712 -19.52 -12.08 8.02
C VAL A 712 -20.31 -11.27 9.03
N THR A 713 -20.31 -9.95 8.88
CA THR A 713 -21.08 -9.04 9.69
C THR A 713 -22.22 -8.46 8.88
N VAL A 714 -23.39 -8.34 9.50
CA VAL A 714 -24.51 -7.59 8.93
C VAL A 714 -24.58 -6.27 9.69
N LYS A 715 -24.39 -5.19 8.96
CA LYS A 715 -24.47 -3.83 9.48
C LYS A 715 -25.92 -3.34 9.34
N GLU A 716 -26.46 -2.74 10.38
CA GLU A 716 -27.78 -2.12 10.32
C GLU A 716 -27.71 -0.89 9.44
N SER A 717 -28.48 -0.89 8.34
CA SER A 717 -28.57 0.26 7.47
C SER A 717 -29.37 1.38 8.15
N PRO A 718 -29.04 2.64 7.89
CA PRO A 718 -29.90 3.74 8.29
C PRO A 718 -31.27 3.63 7.60
N GLU A 719 -32.30 4.23 8.15
CA GLU A 719 -33.62 4.38 7.52
C GLU A 719 -33.75 5.83 7.07
N ALA A 720 -33.86 6.03 5.77
CA ALA A 720 -34.01 7.36 5.17
C ALA A 720 -35.42 7.91 5.38
N ILE A 721 -35.56 8.98 6.10
CA ILE A 721 -36.85 9.67 6.35
C ILE A 721 -36.61 11.18 6.32
N PHE A 722 -37.49 11.91 5.64
CA PHE A 722 -37.47 13.36 5.72
C PHE A 722 -38.89 13.97 5.77
N THR A 723 -38.94 15.19 6.20
CA THR A 723 -40.19 15.97 6.28
C THR A 723 -40.04 17.28 5.52
N THR A 724 -41.17 17.74 5.00
CA THR A 724 -41.35 19.04 4.38
C THR A 724 -42.33 19.86 5.19
N VAL A 725 -42.23 21.17 5.18
CA VAL A 725 -43.20 22.06 5.82
C VAL A 725 -44.54 22.03 5.08
N THR A 726 -44.48 21.89 3.76
CA THR A 726 -45.63 21.74 2.86
C THR A 726 -45.22 20.91 1.65
N ASP A 727 -46.14 20.17 1.08
CA ASP A 727 -45.94 19.37 -0.13
C ASP A 727 -46.39 20.12 -1.40
N THR A 728 -46.96 21.33 -1.22
CA THR A 728 -47.35 22.23 -2.32
C THR A 728 -46.68 23.57 -2.10
N LEU A 729 -46.00 24.06 -3.11
CA LEU A 729 -45.32 25.34 -3.15
C LEU A 729 -46.00 26.27 -4.14
N SER A 730 -45.99 27.55 -3.83
CA SER A 730 -46.42 28.59 -4.76
C SER A 730 -45.23 28.98 -5.64
N LEU A 731 -45.48 29.24 -6.92
CA LEU A 731 -44.44 29.77 -7.84
C LEU A 731 -43.89 31.13 -7.37
N LEU A 732 -44.66 31.88 -6.58
CA LEU A 732 -44.20 33.13 -5.97
C LEU A 732 -43.13 32.92 -4.88
N TYR A 733 -43.19 31.80 -4.18
CA TYR A 733 -42.22 31.40 -3.14
C TYR A 733 -41.90 29.91 -3.29
N PRO A 734 -41.23 29.52 -4.38
CA PRO A 734 -41.07 28.13 -4.75
C PRO A 734 -39.92 27.45 -3.98
N VAL A 735 -39.76 27.78 -2.70
CA VAL A 735 -38.68 27.25 -1.85
C VAL A 735 -39.19 26.17 -0.95
N VAL A 736 -38.69 24.95 -1.12
CA VAL A 736 -38.94 23.85 -0.19
C VAL A 736 -37.84 23.81 0.90
N GLN A 737 -38.26 23.57 2.13
CA GLN A 737 -37.39 23.27 3.25
C GLN A 737 -37.50 21.78 3.55
N LEU A 738 -36.35 21.10 3.54
CA LEU A 738 -36.23 19.67 3.74
C LEU A 738 -35.52 19.43 5.07
N ASN A 739 -36.19 18.73 5.97
CA ASN A 739 -35.60 18.38 7.26
C ASN A 739 -35.39 16.88 7.32
N ASP A 740 -34.16 16.48 7.51
CA ASP A 740 -33.81 15.11 7.77
C ASP A 740 -34.34 14.68 9.16
N VAL A 741 -34.99 13.53 9.18
CA VAL A 741 -35.39 12.83 10.39
C VAL A 741 -35.10 11.33 10.30
N SER A 742 -34.09 11.01 9.52
CA SER A 742 -33.63 9.63 9.32
C SER A 742 -33.18 9.00 10.63
N VAL A 743 -33.35 7.68 10.71
CA VAL A 743 -33.00 6.89 11.90
C VAL A 743 -31.75 6.09 11.64
N GLY A 744 -30.83 6.05 12.61
CA GLY A 744 -29.55 5.34 12.51
C GLY A 744 -28.34 6.30 12.58
N SER A 745 -27.16 5.77 12.34
CA SER A 745 -25.89 6.53 12.44
C SER A 745 -25.55 7.23 11.12
N VAL A 746 -26.43 8.11 10.62
CA VAL A 746 -26.22 8.81 9.35
C VAL A 746 -25.03 9.77 9.44
N GLN A 747 -24.15 9.72 8.44
CA GLN A 747 -22.99 10.61 8.29
C GLN A 747 -23.01 11.42 6.99
N MET A 748 -23.69 10.92 5.95
CA MET A 748 -23.78 11.61 4.66
C MET A 748 -25.21 11.67 4.18
N TRP A 749 -25.57 12.77 3.54
CA TRP A 749 -26.88 13.03 2.94
C TRP A 749 -26.66 13.41 1.48
N GLU A 750 -27.49 12.93 0.59
CA GLU A 750 -27.52 13.33 -0.81
C GLU A 750 -28.97 13.58 -1.22
N TRP A 751 -29.29 14.85 -1.49
CA TRP A 751 -30.59 15.29 -1.92
C TRP A 751 -30.61 15.51 -3.43
N ASN A 752 -31.53 14.85 -4.12
CA ASN A 752 -31.86 15.15 -5.50
C ASN A 752 -33.25 15.79 -5.54
N PHE A 753 -33.37 16.93 -6.20
CA PHE A 753 -34.59 17.73 -6.18
C PHE A 753 -35.55 17.42 -7.33
N GLY A 754 -35.17 16.54 -8.27
CA GLY A 754 -36.02 16.07 -9.37
C GLY A 754 -36.16 17.04 -10.55
N ASP A 755 -35.42 18.14 -10.56
CA ASP A 755 -35.44 19.18 -11.59
C ASP A 755 -34.14 19.27 -12.41
N ASN A 756 -33.25 18.30 -12.27
CA ASN A 756 -31.93 18.24 -12.89
C ASN A 756 -30.95 19.34 -12.42
N THR A 757 -31.20 19.98 -11.31
CA THR A 757 -30.22 20.85 -10.64
C THR A 757 -29.18 20.02 -9.89
N THR A 758 -28.16 20.67 -9.33
CA THR A 758 -27.11 19.99 -8.55
C THR A 758 -27.66 19.49 -7.22
N ASN A 759 -27.26 18.27 -6.82
CA ASN A 759 -27.60 17.67 -5.55
C ASN A 759 -27.06 18.51 -4.37
N SER A 760 -27.75 18.43 -3.21
CA SER A 760 -27.26 18.98 -1.95
C SER A 760 -26.77 17.85 -1.04
N TYR A 761 -25.72 18.12 -0.26
CA TYR A 761 -25.11 17.18 0.69
C TYR A 761 -25.24 17.64 2.15
N GLU A 762 -26.02 18.65 2.40
CA GLU A 762 -26.31 19.16 3.75
C GLU A 762 -27.34 18.25 4.44
N GLN A 763 -27.26 18.10 5.77
CA GLN A 763 -28.22 17.31 6.52
C GLN A 763 -29.66 17.81 6.29
N ASN A 764 -29.87 19.13 6.41
CA ASN A 764 -31.14 19.77 6.09
C ASN A 764 -30.92 20.67 4.87
N ALA A 765 -31.68 20.44 3.83
CA ALA A 765 -31.53 21.18 2.59
C ALA A 765 -32.68 22.16 2.34
N SER A 766 -32.40 23.17 1.55
CA SER A 766 -33.42 24.01 0.96
C SER A 766 -33.20 24.08 -0.54
N HIS A 767 -34.27 24.07 -1.32
CA HIS A 767 -34.22 24.15 -2.76
C HIS A 767 -35.30 25.07 -3.31
N SER A 768 -34.97 25.79 -4.40
CA SER A 768 -35.90 26.70 -5.06
C SER A 768 -36.21 26.22 -6.48
N TYR A 769 -37.44 25.94 -6.77
CA TYR A 769 -37.93 25.58 -8.10
C TYR A 769 -38.24 26.84 -8.90
N ALA A 770 -37.20 27.57 -9.34
CA ALA A 770 -37.39 28.80 -10.08
C ALA A 770 -38.02 28.53 -11.46
N ASP A 771 -39.12 29.24 -11.77
CA ASP A 771 -39.74 29.38 -13.08
C ASP A 771 -40.45 28.14 -13.68
N SER A 772 -40.79 27.12 -12.89
CA SER A 772 -41.43 25.91 -13.45
C SER A 772 -42.55 25.36 -12.58
N ILE A 773 -43.76 25.36 -13.11
CA ILE A 773 -44.88 24.63 -12.52
C ILE A 773 -44.70 23.14 -12.79
N GLY A 774 -44.94 22.30 -11.82
CA GLY A 774 -44.77 20.86 -12.02
C GLY A 774 -44.78 20.01 -10.75
N ILE A 775 -44.65 18.72 -10.96
CA ILE A 775 -44.49 17.73 -9.89
C ILE A 775 -43.05 17.28 -9.93
N TYR A 776 -42.38 17.48 -8.82
CA TYR A 776 -40.96 17.11 -8.66
C TYR A 776 -40.85 16.00 -7.64
N GLU A 777 -40.08 14.97 -7.93
CA GLU A 777 -39.79 13.90 -7.01
C GLU A 777 -38.45 14.16 -6.32
N ILE A 778 -38.52 14.58 -5.06
CA ILE A 778 -37.35 14.77 -4.23
C ILE A 778 -36.93 13.40 -3.69
N SER A 779 -35.66 13.05 -3.83
CA SER A 779 -35.10 11.87 -3.16
C SER A 779 -34.00 12.25 -2.19
N LEU A 780 -33.94 11.54 -1.07
CA LEU A 780 -32.87 11.59 -0.09
C LEU A 780 -32.21 10.23 -0.02
N ILE A 781 -30.91 10.21 -0.21
CA ILE A 781 -30.04 9.07 0.11
C ILE A 781 -29.29 9.42 1.38
N VAL A 782 -29.36 8.56 2.37
CA VAL A 782 -28.56 8.68 3.60
C VAL A 782 -27.57 7.53 3.67
N THR A 783 -26.35 7.82 4.09
CA THR A 783 -25.28 6.84 4.21
C THR A 783 -24.65 6.96 5.60
N ASP A 784 -24.40 5.83 6.23
CA ASP A 784 -23.71 5.77 7.51
C ASP A 784 -22.18 5.79 7.32
N GLY A 785 -21.42 5.84 8.44
CA GLY A 785 -19.97 5.81 8.42
C GLY A 785 -19.35 4.48 8.00
N LEU A 786 -20.16 3.47 7.78
CA LEU A 786 -19.75 2.12 7.37
C LEU A 786 -20.11 1.85 5.90
N GLY A 787 -20.66 2.83 5.19
CA GLY A 787 -21.02 2.75 3.79
C GLY A 787 -22.39 2.15 3.50
N CYS A 788 -23.22 1.84 4.53
CA CYS A 788 -24.59 1.39 4.32
C CYS A 788 -25.52 2.57 4.02
N SER A 789 -26.33 2.46 2.99
CA SER A 789 -27.22 3.53 2.56
C SER A 789 -28.69 3.08 2.50
N ASP A 790 -29.56 4.05 2.59
CA ASP A 790 -30.98 3.89 2.32
C ASP A 790 -31.52 5.10 1.57
N THR A 791 -32.63 4.92 0.87
CA THR A 791 -33.20 5.95 -0.01
C THR A 791 -34.69 6.07 0.18
N THR A 792 -35.16 7.31 0.30
CA THR A 792 -36.60 7.63 0.33
C THR A 792 -36.90 8.72 -0.69
N SER A 793 -38.15 8.78 -1.16
CA SER A 793 -38.56 9.85 -2.06
C SER A 793 -39.96 10.38 -1.70
N LYS A 794 -40.20 11.63 -2.11
CA LYS A 794 -41.50 12.32 -1.89
C LYS A 794 -41.73 13.28 -3.05
N GLN A 795 -43.01 13.38 -3.45
CA GLN A 795 -43.42 14.34 -4.47
C GLN A 795 -43.75 15.69 -3.86
N ILE A 796 -43.28 16.74 -4.50
CA ILE A 796 -43.60 18.14 -4.21
C ILE A 796 -44.27 18.73 -5.44
N TRP A 797 -45.32 19.50 -5.20
CA TRP A 797 -46.08 20.16 -6.24
C TRP A 797 -45.75 21.64 -6.21
N VAL A 798 -45.29 22.19 -7.32
CA VAL A 798 -45.15 23.63 -7.52
C VAL A 798 -46.32 24.05 -8.40
N SER A 799 -47.24 24.82 -7.82
CA SER A 799 -48.40 25.33 -8.50
C SER A 799 -48.39 26.85 -8.55
N ASP A 800 -49.04 27.38 -9.54
CA ASP A 800 -49.24 28.82 -9.68
C ASP A 800 -50.46 29.22 -8.86
N GLU A 801 -50.24 29.97 -7.77
CA GLU A 801 -51.33 30.57 -7.03
C GLU A 801 -51.70 31.89 -7.68
N TYR A 802 -52.99 32.04 -8.04
CA TYR A 802 -53.46 33.35 -8.41
C TYR A 802 -53.72 34.20 -7.19
N TRP A 803 -53.38 35.46 -7.26
CA TRP A 803 -53.82 36.49 -6.33
C TRP A 803 -54.09 37.77 -7.10
N MET A 804 -55.01 38.58 -6.57
CA MET A 804 -55.35 39.85 -7.15
C MET A 804 -55.62 40.88 -6.06
N TYR A 805 -54.92 41.97 -6.13
CA TYR A 805 -55.13 43.15 -5.29
C TYR A 805 -55.82 44.22 -6.10
N ILE A 806 -57.04 44.66 -5.63
CA ILE A 806 -57.88 45.66 -6.24
C ILE A 806 -57.98 46.81 -5.26
N PRO A 807 -57.45 48.02 -5.59
CA PRO A 807 -57.62 49.20 -4.77
C PRO A 807 -59.12 49.53 -4.58
N ASN A 808 -59.46 50.07 -3.41
CA ASN A 808 -60.90 50.47 -3.14
C ASN A 808 -61.10 51.98 -3.34
N ALA A 809 -60.08 52.80 -3.63
CA ALA A 809 -60.18 54.22 -3.92
C ALA A 809 -58.95 54.70 -4.67
N PHE A 810 -59.11 55.77 -5.46
CA PHE A 810 -58.03 56.51 -6.11
C PHE A 810 -58.41 57.99 -6.26
N THR A 811 -57.46 58.87 -6.53
CA THR A 811 -57.58 60.33 -6.55
C THR A 811 -57.11 60.89 -7.92
N PRO A 812 -57.94 60.84 -8.95
CA PRO A 812 -57.55 61.35 -10.29
C PRO A 812 -57.67 62.86 -10.34
N ASP A 813 -56.81 63.59 -9.60
CA ASP A 813 -56.68 65.01 -9.55
C ASP A 813 -55.47 65.61 -10.28
N ARG A 814 -54.65 64.67 -10.83
CA ARG A 814 -53.48 64.94 -11.68
C ARG A 814 -52.29 65.52 -10.88
N ASP A 815 -52.20 65.25 -9.58
CA ASP A 815 -51.08 65.67 -8.73
C ASP A 815 -49.89 64.64 -8.80
N GLY A 816 -50.04 63.59 -9.47
CA GLY A 816 -49.02 62.53 -9.60
C GLY A 816 -49.07 61.44 -8.52
N VAL A 817 -50.05 61.48 -7.61
CA VAL A 817 -50.21 60.48 -6.53
C VAL A 817 -51.59 59.86 -6.57
N ASN A 818 -51.67 58.56 -6.80
CA ASN A 818 -52.90 57.78 -6.91
C ASN A 818 -53.87 58.27 -8.01
N ASP A 819 -53.33 58.87 -9.07
CA ASP A 819 -54.12 59.40 -10.20
C ASP A 819 -54.76 58.30 -11.05
N LEU A 820 -54.21 57.07 -10.97
CA LEU A 820 -54.69 55.96 -11.77
C LEU A 820 -55.20 54.84 -10.87
N PHE A 821 -56.31 54.26 -11.24
CA PHE A 821 -56.79 53.02 -10.67
C PHE A 821 -56.15 51.87 -11.42
N CYS A 822 -55.33 51.05 -10.77
CA CYS A 822 -54.64 49.92 -11.36
C CYS A 822 -54.70 48.69 -10.48
N LEU A 823 -54.53 47.52 -11.05
CA LEU A 823 -54.56 46.25 -10.40
C LEU A 823 -53.13 45.71 -10.22
N GLN A 824 -52.93 44.95 -9.14
CA GLN A 824 -51.77 44.04 -9.00
C GLN A 824 -52.28 42.60 -9.01
N TYR A 825 -51.69 41.76 -9.81
CA TYR A 825 -52.11 40.37 -9.94
C TYR A 825 -50.98 39.40 -10.23
N ASN A 826 -51.24 38.15 -10.03
CA ASN A 826 -50.41 37.03 -10.46
C ASN A 826 -51.31 35.82 -10.80
N GLY A 827 -50.88 35.00 -11.71
CA GLY A 827 -51.56 33.72 -12.01
C GLY A 827 -52.86 33.88 -12.83
N VAL A 828 -53.07 34.97 -13.57
CA VAL A 828 -54.22 35.27 -14.38
C VAL A 828 -53.98 35.01 -15.86
N ARG A 829 -54.83 34.25 -16.55
CA ARG A 829 -54.79 34.10 -18.01
C ARG A 829 -55.27 35.38 -18.66
N ILE A 830 -54.36 36.16 -19.23
CA ILE A 830 -54.58 37.48 -19.80
C ILE A 830 -55.71 37.48 -20.85
N GLU A 831 -55.76 36.47 -21.68
CA GLU A 831 -56.73 36.33 -22.76
C GLU A 831 -58.17 36.05 -22.27
N THR A 832 -58.39 35.84 -21.01
CA THR A 832 -59.68 35.55 -20.42
C THR A 832 -60.21 36.69 -19.53
N PHE A 833 -59.40 37.76 -19.40
CA PHE A 833 -59.71 38.85 -18.49
C PHE A 833 -60.75 39.80 -19.08
N THR A 834 -61.63 40.25 -18.22
CA THR A 834 -62.62 41.34 -18.52
C THR A 834 -62.86 42.12 -17.26
N PHE A 835 -62.75 43.46 -17.35
CA PHE A 835 -62.98 44.35 -16.24
C PHE A 835 -63.90 45.49 -16.65
N ASN A 836 -65.02 45.61 -15.95
CA ASN A 836 -66.08 46.61 -16.21
C ASN A 836 -66.30 47.47 -14.95
N ILE A 837 -66.54 48.79 -15.13
CA ILE A 837 -66.89 49.71 -14.05
C ILE A 837 -68.22 50.38 -14.41
N TYR A 838 -69.12 50.43 -13.47
CA TYR A 838 -70.44 50.99 -13.63
C TYR A 838 -70.64 52.15 -12.65
N ASP A 839 -71.39 53.15 -13.06
CA ASP A 839 -71.88 54.22 -12.17
C ASP A 839 -73.01 53.71 -11.23
N ARG A 840 -73.47 54.53 -10.32
CA ARG A 840 -74.56 54.26 -9.39
C ARG A 840 -75.95 54.02 -10.05
N PHE A 841 -76.05 54.29 -11.37
CA PHE A 841 -77.20 54.06 -12.20
C PHE A 841 -77.07 52.82 -13.09
N SER A 842 -76.05 52.03 -12.88
CA SER A 842 -75.71 50.86 -13.67
C SER A 842 -75.36 51.18 -15.13
N ASN A 843 -74.93 52.38 -15.44
CA ASN A 843 -74.31 52.67 -16.75
C ASN A 843 -72.85 52.26 -16.75
N LEU A 844 -72.38 51.63 -17.83
CA LEU A 844 -71.01 51.25 -18.02
C LEU A 844 -70.16 52.53 -18.26
N VAL A 845 -69.15 52.76 -17.48
CA VAL A 845 -68.29 53.94 -17.52
C VAL A 845 -66.79 53.63 -17.87
N TYR A 846 -66.41 52.41 -17.72
CA TYR A 846 -65.09 51.87 -18.13
C TYR A 846 -65.20 50.38 -18.43
N VAL A 847 -64.49 49.97 -19.45
CA VAL A 847 -64.35 48.56 -19.87
C VAL A 847 -62.99 48.31 -20.48
N THR A 848 -62.38 47.19 -20.11
CA THR A 848 -61.21 46.64 -20.78
C THR A 848 -61.23 45.11 -20.71
N ASP A 849 -60.78 44.47 -21.76
CA ASP A 849 -60.51 43.04 -21.86
C ASP A 849 -58.96 42.77 -21.89
N ASN A 850 -58.18 43.83 -21.76
CA ASN A 850 -56.75 43.76 -21.68
C ASN A 850 -56.27 44.18 -20.29
N ILE A 851 -55.82 43.18 -19.48
CA ILE A 851 -55.37 43.42 -18.11
C ILE A 851 -54.14 44.34 -18.04
N GLU A 852 -53.27 44.35 -19.10
CA GLU A 852 -52.10 45.20 -19.16
C GLU A 852 -52.40 46.68 -19.16
N GLU A 853 -53.66 47.11 -19.65
CA GLU A 853 -54.11 48.50 -19.62
C GLU A 853 -54.41 49.01 -18.20
N ILE A 854 -54.53 48.10 -17.26
CA ILE A 854 -54.93 48.41 -15.88
C ILE A 854 -53.96 47.84 -14.84
N GLU A 855 -52.72 47.49 -15.26
CA GLU A 855 -51.71 46.92 -14.41
C GLU A 855 -50.84 48.02 -13.78
N CYS A 856 -50.56 47.91 -12.46
CA CYS A 856 -49.75 48.90 -11.72
C CYS A 856 -48.25 48.87 -12.00
N PHE A 857 -47.68 47.87 -12.69
CA PHE A 857 -46.23 47.71 -12.87
C PHE A 857 -45.65 48.57 -13.97
N LEU A 858 -46.44 49.02 -14.92
CA LEU A 858 -46.00 49.88 -16.01
C LEU A 858 -46.40 51.30 -15.70
N ASN A 859 -45.48 52.19 -15.41
CA ASN A 859 -45.59 53.58 -14.92
C ASN A 859 -46.61 54.54 -15.59
N SER A 860 -47.55 54.02 -16.38
CA SER A 860 -48.54 54.84 -17.09
C SER A 860 -49.86 54.07 -17.37
N ASN A 861 -50.00 52.82 -16.88
CA ASN A 861 -51.22 52.07 -17.14
C ASN A 861 -52.15 52.15 -15.94
N GLY A 862 -53.41 52.26 -16.19
CA GLY A 862 -54.49 52.40 -15.24
C GLY A 862 -55.61 53.27 -15.72
N TRP A 863 -56.77 53.15 -15.13
CA TRP A 863 -57.90 53.98 -15.43
C TRP A 863 -57.80 55.33 -14.69
N ASP A 864 -57.88 56.44 -15.43
CA ASP A 864 -57.73 57.83 -14.92
C ASP A 864 -59.03 58.42 -14.40
N GLY A 865 -60.11 57.67 -14.27
CA GLY A 865 -61.38 58.14 -13.79
C GLY A 865 -62.19 58.92 -14.81
N THR A 866 -61.91 58.76 -16.13
CA THR A 866 -62.70 59.29 -17.22
C THR A 866 -63.66 58.25 -17.81
N HIS A 867 -64.72 58.74 -18.46
CA HIS A 867 -65.67 57.84 -19.17
C HIS A 867 -65.07 57.34 -20.46
N TYR A 868 -65.07 56.05 -20.73
CA TYR A 868 -64.42 55.37 -21.84
C TYR A 868 -64.87 55.84 -23.25
N GLU A 869 -66.10 56.25 -23.42
CA GLU A 869 -66.59 56.77 -24.73
C GLU A 869 -66.40 58.30 -24.88
N THR A 870 -66.59 59.05 -23.79
CA THR A 870 -66.65 60.53 -23.91
C THR A 870 -65.35 61.19 -23.51
N GLY A 871 -64.43 60.52 -22.79
CA GLY A 871 -63.24 61.08 -22.24
C GLY A 871 -63.44 62.14 -21.14
N ASN A 872 -64.71 62.33 -20.68
CA ASN A 872 -64.99 63.29 -19.61
C ASN A 872 -64.68 62.75 -18.24
N ASP A 873 -64.18 63.60 -17.35
CA ASP A 873 -64.02 63.28 -15.94
C ASP A 873 -65.37 62.83 -15.31
N LEU A 874 -65.31 61.69 -14.64
CA LEU A 874 -66.46 61.17 -13.87
C LEU A 874 -66.57 61.87 -12.50
N PRO A 875 -67.77 62.05 -12.00
CA PRO A 875 -68.01 62.71 -10.65
C PRO A 875 -67.39 61.89 -9.51
N MET A 876 -66.96 62.60 -8.46
CA MET A 876 -66.61 61.95 -7.20
C MET A 876 -67.74 61.07 -6.71
N GLY A 877 -67.45 59.92 -6.18
CA GLY A 877 -68.40 58.95 -5.72
C GLY A 877 -68.04 57.50 -5.81
N GLN A 878 -68.98 56.68 -5.48
CA GLN A 878 -68.79 55.25 -5.48
C GLN A 878 -69.23 54.68 -6.83
N TYR A 879 -68.42 53.82 -7.36
CA TYR A 879 -68.56 53.01 -8.58
C TYR A 879 -68.54 51.53 -8.23
N VAL A 880 -69.11 50.71 -9.09
CA VAL A 880 -69.15 49.27 -8.93
C VAL A 880 -68.22 48.70 -10.05
N TYR A 881 -67.38 47.84 -9.69
CA TYR A 881 -66.61 47.05 -10.70
C TYR A 881 -67.14 45.60 -10.72
N GLU A 882 -66.99 44.98 -11.90
CA GLU A 882 -67.20 43.57 -12.09
C GLU A 882 -66.04 43.04 -12.97
N MET A 883 -65.50 41.97 -12.55
CA MET A 883 -64.32 41.36 -13.14
C MET A 883 -64.49 39.86 -13.36
N TYR A 884 -64.07 39.40 -14.54
CA TYR A 884 -64.04 38.00 -14.92
C TYR A 884 -62.62 37.64 -15.42
N PHE A 885 -62.10 36.45 -15.03
CA PHE A 885 -60.88 35.88 -15.54
C PHE A 885 -60.80 34.38 -15.24
N GLN A 886 -59.87 33.67 -15.88
CA GLN A 886 -59.43 32.35 -15.49
C GLN A 886 -58.02 32.42 -14.91
N ASP A 887 -57.75 31.57 -13.92
CA ASP A 887 -56.40 31.31 -13.51
C ASP A 887 -55.69 30.34 -14.45
N TYR A 888 -54.37 30.08 -14.25
CA TYR A 888 -53.60 29.16 -15.07
C TYR A 888 -54.11 27.71 -14.95
N GLU A 889 -54.79 27.35 -13.87
CA GLU A 889 -55.42 26.04 -13.70
C GLU A 889 -56.77 25.94 -14.47
N GLY A 890 -57.29 27.05 -14.99
CA GLY A 890 -58.52 27.12 -15.78
C GLY A 890 -59.76 27.34 -14.96
N TRP A 891 -59.66 27.61 -13.63
CA TRP A 891 -60.79 27.98 -12.84
C TRP A 891 -61.28 29.36 -13.20
N LYS A 892 -62.61 29.50 -13.28
CA LYS A 892 -63.28 30.76 -13.60
C LYS A 892 -63.51 31.55 -12.34
N HIS A 893 -63.09 32.80 -12.32
CA HIS A 893 -63.25 33.74 -11.22
C HIS A 893 -64.18 34.86 -11.66
N GLN A 894 -65.11 35.22 -10.79
CA GLN A 894 -65.94 36.39 -10.95
C GLN A 894 -65.91 37.18 -9.64
N THR A 895 -65.50 38.42 -9.71
CA THR A 895 -65.41 39.29 -8.54
C THR A 895 -66.16 40.59 -8.80
N GLN A 896 -66.93 41.04 -7.83
CA GLN A 896 -67.59 42.35 -7.80
C GLN A 896 -67.19 43.12 -6.56
N GLY A 897 -66.98 44.37 -6.68
CA GLY A 897 -66.64 45.24 -5.57
C GLY A 897 -66.97 46.73 -5.84
N TYR A 898 -66.53 47.55 -4.90
CA TYR A 898 -66.73 48.99 -4.98
C TYR A 898 -65.39 49.69 -5.01
N LEU A 899 -65.34 50.76 -5.79
CA LEU A 899 -64.22 51.68 -5.81
C LEU A 899 -64.77 53.14 -5.60
N LEU A 900 -63.92 53.99 -5.04
CA LEU A 900 -64.28 55.37 -4.75
C LEU A 900 -63.36 56.29 -5.53
N ILE A 901 -63.99 57.20 -6.35
CA ILE A 901 -63.34 58.33 -6.93
C ILE A 901 -63.34 59.49 -5.94
N VAL A 902 -62.20 59.94 -5.55
CA VAL A 902 -62.02 61.13 -4.65
C VAL A 902 -61.21 62.15 -5.41
N ARG A 903 -61.63 63.42 -5.43
CA ARG A 903 -60.91 64.57 -6.08
C ARG A 903 -60.80 65.70 -5.15
#